data_e47004a88ebf14eeea8600516207312c
#
_entry.id   e47004a88ebf14eeea8600516207312c
#
_cell.length_a   1.000
_cell.length_b   1.000
_cell.length_c   1.000
_cell.angle_alpha   90.00
_cell.angle_beta   90.00
_cell.angle_gamma   90.00
#
_symmetry.space_group_name_H-M   'P 1'
#
loop_
_entity.id
_entity.type
_entity.pdbx_description
1 polymer ?
#
loop_
_entity_poly.entity_id
_entity_poly.type
_entity_poly.pdbx_seq_one_letter_code
_entity_poly.pdbx_strand_id
1 'polypeptide(L)'
;MEQTDLFGTEKISKILLKLAPPVMLAQLIQALYNIIDSLFVGKYSDSGLTALSIIYPLQLLMIALAVGTGVGINTVMAAKLGVGNEKEADEYAGVGTPLAGFMWLLFAVICWFAMPFYAKMSTNSEVIIHDVIVYGRIVCVFSFGLFLESIWTKVLQSCGDMKTPMTAQIIGAITNIVLDPLLIFGMFGFPKMGIAGAAVATVSGQIMAALIVMKKGFRKSPHRQVYPHHIAKIFQLGIPNILMQSAYTFYILGLNLILATFSDQAVTALGLYYKWQTFFFIPLGAMQTCIVPVISYNYAARNIERCKKTLSASIVFGMSLMALGTLCFVCIPSQMLRVFTSDELVIAIGRVGFRFVGISFLPMVTSLIFPVFFQAVGSSLKSSLLTVIRTVVLFVPLAYLFSRFGLNWFWLTYPVTEVITSLTGAYFYRQFLNKDYVRETEASGGKNITDVTAATHISAATAGADSTGSHDNIDNLDNPDIALKPSKPGVIITIAREHGSSGKQIGKCVANALGIPFYYKEMITLAAKESGLNREFISDIHKNSPDIMRDLYLSSNAVQYAIKAQDAIIREIAENGSCVIVGRAADYILKDYDNVVRIFIHAPQDYRIQRVMDVYGDTPKEARVNIERSDKARASYYEHISGTHWGDARNYELTVDSSDGVEKTAQFIVRYITGHTQTDSAV
;
A
#
# COMPACT_ATOMS: atom_id res chain seq x y z
N MET A 1 7.18 -0.16 -25.86
CA MET A 1 7.46 1.29 -25.79
C MET A 1 6.22 2.15 -25.96
N GLU A 2 5.45 2.10 -27.05
CA GLU A 2 4.26 2.99 -27.21
C GLU A 2 3.14 2.87 -26.16
N GLN A 3 3.00 1.74 -25.46
CA GLN A 3 1.91 1.54 -24.48
C GLN A 3 2.27 2.00 -23.05
N THR A 4 3.54 2.07 -22.69
CA THR A 4 3.99 2.54 -21.38
C THR A 4 3.98 4.07 -21.28
N ASP A 5 4.21 4.79 -22.39
CA ASP A 5 4.07 6.25 -22.46
C ASP A 5 2.62 6.71 -22.20
N LEU A 6 1.66 5.83 -22.45
CA LEU A 6 0.24 6.08 -22.19
C LEU A 6 -0.01 6.51 -20.74
N PHE A 7 0.62 5.84 -19.73
CA PHE A 7 0.38 6.13 -18.32
C PHE A 7 0.91 7.50 -17.90
N GLY A 8 2.03 7.94 -18.50
CA GLY A 8 2.69 9.21 -18.17
C GLY A 8 2.11 10.43 -18.90
N THR A 9 1.60 10.29 -20.12
CA THR A 9 1.33 11.43 -21.01
C THR A 9 -0.15 11.67 -21.30
N GLU A 10 -0.95 10.61 -21.52
CA GLU A 10 -2.35 10.74 -21.91
C GLU A 10 -3.25 11.27 -20.79
N LYS A 11 -4.41 11.87 -21.14
CA LYS A 11 -5.44 12.30 -20.17
C LYS A 11 -5.96 11.11 -19.38
N ILE A 12 -6.07 11.22 -18.06
CA ILE A 12 -6.49 10.13 -17.14
C ILE A 12 -7.84 9.54 -17.54
N SER A 13 -8.83 10.38 -17.87
CA SER A 13 -10.14 9.89 -18.32
C SER A 13 -10.05 9.03 -19.58
N LYS A 14 -9.19 9.39 -20.53
CA LYS A 14 -8.96 8.60 -21.75
C LYS A 14 -8.25 7.28 -21.45
N ILE A 15 -7.29 7.27 -20.50
CA ILE A 15 -6.63 6.05 -20.03
C ILE A 15 -7.68 5.11 -19.42
N LEU A 16 -8.48 5.58 -18.48
CA LEU A 16 -9.48 4.74 -17.82
C LEU A 16 -10.54 4.21 -18.77
N LEU A 17 -11.02 5.04 -19.72
CA LEU A 17 -11.96 4.62 -20.76
C LEU A 17 -11.36 3.63 -21.77
N LYS A 18 -10.03 3.61 -21.95
CA LYS A 18 -9.35 2.65 -22.81
C LYS A 18 -9.09 1.32 -22.09
N LEU A 19 -8.78 1.36 -20.80
CA LEU A 19 -8.39 0.18 -20.01
C LEU A 19 -9.58 -0.55 -19.37
N ALA A 20 -10.60 0.16 -18.90
CA ALA A 20 -11.69 -0.43 -18.12
C ALA A 20 -12.63 -1.32 -18.95
N PRO A 21 -13.09 -0.94 -20.15
CA PRO A 21 -14.05 -1.76 -20.89
C PRO A 21 -13.56 -3.19 -21.20
N PRO A 22 -12.29 -3.44 -21.62
CA PRO A 22 -11.78 -4.79 -21.75
C PRO A 22 -11.84 -5.60 -20.46
N VAL A 23 -11.48 -5.00 -19.32
CA VAL A 23 -11.52 -5.68 -18.02
C VAL A 23 -12.95 -5.95 -17.57
N MET A 24 -13.87 -4.99 -17.79
CA MET A 24 -15.30 -5.19 -17.51
C MET A 24 -15.88 -6.34 -18.33
N LEU A 25 -15.57 -6.40 -19.62
CA LEU A 25 -16.06 -7.48 -20.49
C LEU A 25 -15.50 -8.84 -20.06
N ALA A 26 -14.21 -8.91 -19.70
CA ALA A 26 -13.61 -10.14 -19.19
C ALA A 26 -14.31 -10.63 -17.91
N GLN A 27 -14.56 -9.72 -16.95
CA GLN A 27 -15.26 -10.05 -15.69
C GLN A 27 -16.73 -10.44 -15.92
N LEU A 28 -17.43 -9.80 -16.87
CA LEU A 28 -18.78 -10.15 -17.22
C LEU A 28 -18.85 -11.57 -17.80
N ILE A 29 -17.96 -11.88 -18.74
CA ILE A 29 -17.86 -13.22 -19.35
C ILE A 29 -17.54 -14.27 -18.29
N GLN A 30 -16.63 -13.94 -17.35
CA GLN A 30 -16.29 -14.81 -16.23
C GLN A 30 -17.52 -15.09 -15.34
N ALA A 31 -18.32 -14.07 -15.03
CA ALA A 31 -19.56 -14.26 -14.26
C ALA A 31 -20.57 -15.13 -15.00
N LEU A 32 -20.72 -14.92 -16.30
CA LEU A 32 -21.65 -15.69 -17.14
C LEU A 32 -21.25 -17.17 -17.25
N TYR A 33 -19.96 -17.47 -17.51
CA TYR A 33 -19.56 -18.86 -17.65
C TYR A 33 -19.71 -19.63 -16.32
N ASN A 34 -19.45 -19.02 -15.16
CA ASN A 34 -19.68 -19.66 -13.85
C ASN A 34 -21.15 -20.04 -13.63
N ILE A 35 -22.09 -19.23 -14.13
CA ILE A 35 -23.52 -19.54 -14.09
C ILE A 35 -23.84 -20.71 -15.02
N ILE A 36 -23.29 -20.71 -16.24
CA ILE A 36 -23.54 -21.75 -17.25
C ILE A 36 -22.98 -23.11 -16.78
N ASP A 37 -21.75 -23.15 -16.26
CA ASP A 37 -21.13 -24.34 -15.69
C ASP A 37 -22.01 -24.92 -14.58
N SER A 38 -22.46 -24.09 -13.62
CA SER A 38 -23.38 -24.51 -12.55
C SER A 38 -24.72 -25.04 -13.09
N LEU A 39 -25.24 -24.47 -14.17
CA LEU A 39 -26.49 -24.97 -14.82
C LEU A 39 -26.29 -26.35 -15.45
N PHE A 40 -25.15 -26.62 -16.14
CA PHE A 40 -24.89 -27.92 -16.72
C PHE A 40 -24.71 -28.99 -15.64
N VAL A 41 -23.93 -28.69 -14.58
CA VAL A 41 -23.73 -29.61 -13.46
C VAL A 41 -25.03 -29.86 -12.71
N GLY A 42 -25.85 -28.83 -12.46
CA GLY A 42 -27.16 -28.97 -11.81
C GLY A 42 -28.15 -29.80 -12.61
N LYS A 43 -28.11 -29.71 -13.96
CA LYS A 43 -28.91 -30.59 -14.82
C LYS A 43 -28.43 -32.05 -14.81
N TYR A 44 -27.18 -32.29 -14.49
CA TYR A 44 -26.59 -33.62 -14.42
C TYR A 44 -26.90 -34.31 -13.08
N SER A 45 -26.68 -33.59 -11.95
CA SER A 45 -26.80 -34.15 -10.61
C SER A 45 -26.90 -33.06 -9.53
N ASP A 46 -27.84 -33.20 -8.62
CA ASP A 46 -27.98 -32.33 -7.44
C ASP A 46 -26.78 -32.49 -6.48
N SER A 47 -26.26 -33.73 -6.33
CA SER A 47 -25.05 -33.98 -5.54
C SER A 47 -23.83 -33.27 -6.13
N GLY A 48 -23.73 -33.24 -7.47
CA GLY A 48 -22.69 -32.50 -8.19
C GLY A 48 -22.75 -30.99 -7.95
N LEU A 49 -23.95 -30.41 -8.00
CA LEU A 49 -24.15 -28.99 -7.71
C LEU A 49 -23.76 -28.63 -6.26
N THR A 50 -24.08 -29.51 -5.32
CA THR A 50 -23.71 -29.39 -3.91
C THR A 50 -22.19 -29.47 -3.76
N ALA A 51 -21.53 -30.40 -4.47
CA ALA A 51 -20.07 -30.56 -4.46
C ALA A 51 -19.36 -29.28 -5.00
N LEU A 52 -19.85 -28.68 -6.08
CA LEU A 52 -19.35 -27.38 -6.57
C LEU A 52 -19.43 -26.30 -5.48
N SER A 53 -20.54 -26.22 -4.79
CA SER A 53 -20.76 -25.23 -3.71
C SER A 53 -19.80 -25.43 -2.54
N ILE A 54 -19.52 -26.69 -2.17
CA ILE A 54 -18.54 -27.03 -1.12
C ILE A 54 -17.10 -26.68 -1.54
N ILE A 55 -16.73 -26.88 -2.81
CA ILE A 55 -15.37 -26.58 -3.31
C ILE A 55 -15.17 -25.08 -3.56
N TYR A 56 -16.22 -24.32 -3.77
CA TYR A 56 -16.13 -22.88 -4.12
C TYR A 56 -15.23 -22.04 -3.19
N PRO A 57 -15.27 -22.17 -1.83
CA PRO A 57 -14.34 -21.45 -0.95
C PRO A 57 -12.86 -21.76 -1.20
N LEU A 58 -12.53 -23.01 -1.54
CA LEU A 58 -11.15 -23.40 -1.90
C LEU A 58 -10.74 -22.79 -3.23
N GLN A 59 -11.64 -22.71 -4.21
CA GLN A 59 -11.37 -22.02 -5.48
C GLN A 59 -11.13 -20.51 -5.25
N LEU A 60 -11.89 -19.87 -4.38
CA LEU A 60 -11.67 -18.47 -4.03
C LEU A 60 -10.30 -18.24 -3.37
N LEU A 61 -9.88 -19.14 -2.48
CA LEU A 61 -8.54 -19.08 -1.87
C LEU A 61 -7.43 -19.26 -2.92
N MET A 62 -7.61 -20.22 -3.83
CA MET A 62 -6.70 -20.45 -4.96
C MET A 62 -6.57 -19.20 -5.85
N ILE A 63 -7.68 -18.58 -6.19
CA ILE A 63 -7.74 -17.33 -6.96
C ILE A 63 -7.06 -16.19 -6.19
N ALA A 64 -7.33 -16.07 -4.89
CA ALA A 64 -6.72 -15.04 -4.04
C ALA A 64 -5.19 -15.13 -4.04
N LEU A 65 -4.64 -16.34 -3.92
CA LEU A 65 -3.20 -16.59 -3.97
C LEU A 65 -2.61 -16.24 -5.34
N ALA A 66 -3.22 -16.74 -6.42
CA ALA A 66 -2.71 -16.55 -7.78
C ALA A 66 -2.80 -15.07 -8.21
N VAL A 67 -3.99 -14.46 -8.08
CA VAL A 67 -4.23 -13.07 -8.49
C VAL A 67 -3.50 -12.09 -7.59
N GLY A 68 -3.49 -12.31 -6.27
CA GLY A 68 -2.83 -11.42 -5.32
C GLY A 68 -1.31 -11.39 -5.53
N THR A 69 -0.67 -12.52 -5.78
CA THR A 69 0.76 -12.59 -6.16
C THR A 69 0.99 -11.84 -7.48
N GLY A 70 0.13 -12.04 -8.46
CA GLY A 70 0.17 -11.32 -9.73
C GLY A 70 0.02 -9.80 -9.57
N VAL A 71 -0.85 -9.32 -8.67
CA VAL A 71 -1.00 -7.88 -8.38
C VAL A 71 0.29 -7.32 -7.76
N GLY A 72 1.00 -8.10 -6.93
CA GLY A 72 2.33 -7.72 -6.44
C GLY A 72 3.33 -7.49 -7.58
N ILE A 73 3.37 -8.39 -8.57
CA ILE A 73 4.21 -8.24 -9.78
C ILE A 73 3.77 -7.02 -10.58
N ASN A 74 2.48 -6.84 -10.83
CA ASN A 74 1.94 -5.70 -11.56
C ASN A 74 2.39 -4.36 -10.94
N THR A 75 2.27 -4.25 -9.62
CA THR A 75 2.62 -3.03 -8.86
C THR A 75 4.11 -2.71 -9.00
N VAL A 76 4.99 -3.70 -8.78
CA VAL A 76 6.43 -3.44 -8.85
C VAL A 76 6.91 -3.19 -10.27
N MET A 77 6.40 -3.94 -11.26
CA MET A 77 6.73 -3.73 -12.67
C MET A 77 6.33 -2.34 -13.14
N ALA A 78 5.07 -1.94 -12.90
CA ALA A 78 4.60 -0.61 -13.28
C ALA A 78 5.44 0.50 -12.63
N ALA A 79 5.85 0.33 -11.36
CA ALA A 79 6.76 1.26 -10.71
C ALA A 79 8.13 1.32 -11.37
N LYS A 80 8.72 0.18 -11.75
CA LYS A 80 10.03 0.13 -12.44
C LYS A 80 9.96 0.73 -13.85
N LEU A 81 8.87 0.49 -14.58
CA LEU A 81 8.60 1.13 -15.86
C LEU A 81 8.44 2.65 -15.72
N GLY A 82 7.84 3.12 -14.63
CA GLY A 82 7.68 4.55 -14.33
C GLY A 82 8.99 5.31 -14.14
N VAL A 83 10.05 4.62 -13.70
CA VAL A 83 11.42 5.19 -13.59
C VAL A 83 12.31 4.83 -14.77
N GLY A 84 11.76 4.24 -15.85
CA GLY A 84 12.51 3.86 -17.05
C GLY A 84 13.42 2.63 -16.90
N ASN A 85 13.28 1.84 -15.84
CA ASN A 85 14.09 0.64 -15.61
C ASN A 85 13.38 -0.62 -16.14
N GLU A 86 13.31 -0.74 -17.48
CA GLU A 86 12.67 -1.87 -18.17
C GLU A 86 13.33 -3.21 -17.83
N LYS A 87 14.66 -3.23 -17.66
CA LYS A 87 15.40 -4.46 -17.34
C LYS A 87 14.96 -5.05 -16.02
N GLU A 88 14.91 -4.26 -14.98
CA GLU A 88 14.48 -4.73 -13.65
C GLU A 88 12.99 -5.08 -13.64
N ALA A 89 12.15 -4.37 -14.42
CA ALA A 89 10.74 -4.74 -14.59
C ALA A 89 10.61 -6.14 -15.21
N ASP A 90 11.38 -6.45 -16.26
CA ASP A 90 11.40 -7.77 -16.88
C ASP A 90 11.98 -8.86 -15.95
N GLU A 91 12.93 -8.54 -15.07
CA GLU A 91 13.44 -9.45 -14.05
C GLU A 91 12.33 -9.84 -13.05
N TYR A 92 11.52 -8.90 -12.58
CA TYR A 92 10.35 -9.20 -11.71
C TYR A 92 9.32 -10.08 -12.43
N ALA A 93 9.03 -9.80 -13.70
CA ALA A 93 8.15 -10.64 -14.51
C ALA A 93 8.71 -12.05 -14.72
N GLY A 94 10.02 -12.15 -14.96
CA GLY A 94 10.72 -13.42 -15.14
C GLY A 94 10.75 -14.29 -13.87
N VAL A 95 10.82 -13.70 -12.69
CA VAL A 95 10.65 -14.42 -11.40
C VAL A 95 9.21 -14.90 -11.20
N GLY A 96 8.23 -14.19 -11.77
CA GLY A 96 6.81 -14.53 -11.61
C GLY A 96 6.44 -15.92 -12.11
N THR A 97 6.99 -16.37 -13.23
CA THR A 97 6.69 -17.70 -13.81
C THR A 97 7.11 -18.86 -12.89
N PRO A 98 8.37 -18.97 -12.44
CA PRO A 98 8.75 -20.04 -11.50
C PRO A 98 8.07 -19.89 -10.12
N LEU A 99 7.77 -18.68 -9.69
CA LEU A 99 7.00 -18.45 -8.46
C LEU A 99 5.57 -18.99 -8.58
N ALA A 100 4.89 -18.76 -9.72
CA ALA A 100 3.58 -19.34 -10.01
C ALA A 100 3.61 -20.87 -9.98
N GLY A 101 4.63 -21.47 -10.61
CA GLY A 101 4.84 -22.92 -10.58
C GLY A 101 5.06 -23.48 -9.18
N PHE A 102 5.85 -22.80 -8.36
CA PHE A 102 6.07 -23.19 -6.97
C PHE A 102 4.79 -23.09 -6.12
N MET A 103 4.05 -21.98 -6.23
CA MET A 103 2.81 -21.77 -5.49
C MET A 103 1.72 -22.76 -5.92
N TRP A 104 1.59 -23.01 -7.22
CA TRP A 104 0.71 -24.05 -7.74
C TRP A 104 1.06 -25.40 -7.15
N LEU A 105 2.34 -25.82 -7.21
CA LEU A 105 2.77 -27.15 -6.72
C LEU A 105 2.49 -27.30 -5.21
N LEU A 106 2.80 -26.26 -4.43
CA LEU A 106 2.51 -26.25 -2.99
C LEU A 106 1.01 -26.39 -2.72
N PHE A 107 0.18 -25.61 -3.43
CA PHE A 107 -1.27 -25.67 -3.30
C PHE A 107 -1.84 -27.01 -3.73
N ALA A 108 -1.37 -27.55 -4.86
CA ALA A 108 -1.78 -28.85 -5.39
C ALA A 108 -1.46 -29.99 -4.42
N VAL A 109 -0.26 -30.02 -3.84
CA VAL A 109 0.16 -31.04 -2.85
C VAL A 109 -0.72 -30.94 -1.60
N ILE A 110 -0.90 -29.74 -1.05
CA ILE A 110 -1.77 -29.54 0.13
C ILE A 110 -3.20 -30.02 -0.17
N CYS A 111 -3.79 -29.61 -1.29
CA CYS A 111 -5.15 -30.00 -1.65
C CYS A 111 -5.28 -31.50 -1.92
N TRP A 112 -4.28 -32.14 -2.51
CA TRP A 112 -4.33 -33.59 -2.75
C TRP A 112 -4.54 -34.39 -1.45
N PHE A 113 -3.80 -34.04 -0.41
CA PHE A 113 -3.90 -34.73 0.90
C PHE A 113 -5.06 -34.23 1.76
N ALA A 114 -5.36 -32.92 1.73
CA ALA A 114 -6.40 -32.34 2.57
C ALA A 114 -7.85 -32.61 2.04
N MET A 115 -8.02 -32.86 0.74
CA MET A 115 -9.33 -32.96 0.10
C MET A 115 -10.26 -34.00 0.74
N PRO A 116 -9.81 -35.25 1.05
CA PRO A 116 -10.69 -36.24 1.70
C PRO A 116 -11.14 -35.81 3.10
N PHE A 117 -10.26 -35.14 3.85
CA PHE A 117 -10.60 -34.61 5.17
C PHE A 117 -11.60 -33.46 5.07
N TYR A 118 -11.36 -32.52 4.16
CA TYR A 118 -12.25 -31.38 3.89
C TYR A 118 -13.65 -31.83 3.46
N ALA A 119 -13.75 -32.83 2.57
CA ALA A 119 -15.01 -33.40 2.12
C ALA A 119 -15.82 -34.01 3.28
N LYS A 120 -15.17 -34.82 4.13
CA LYS A 120 -15.80 -35.43 5.31
C LYS A 120 -16.25 -34.44 6.37
N MET A 121 -15.54 -33.30 6.50
CA MET A 121 -15.97 -32.20 7.40
C MET A 121 -17.19 -31.44 6.87
N SER A 122 -17.36 -31.42 5.55
CA SER A 122 -18.36 -30.56 4.89
C SER A 122 -19.71 -31.25 4.75
N THR A 123 -19.76 -32.60 4.68
CA THR A 123 -20.99 -33.35 4.48
C THR A 123 -20.85 -34.81 5.00
N ASN A 124 -22.02 -35.42 5.34
CA ASN A 124 -22.13 -36.83 5.75
C ASN A 124 -22.57 -37.74 4.61
N SER A 125 -22.94 -37.19 3.44
CA SER A 125 -23.40 -37.99 2.29
C SER A 125 -22.21 -38.59 1.53
N GLU A 126 -22.09 -39.88 1.47
CA GLU A 126 -21.02 -40.61 0.76
C GLU A 126 -20.90 -40.19 -0.71
N VAL A 127 -22.04 -40.00 -1.39
CA VAL A 127 -22.08 -39.58 -2.79
C VAL A 127 -21.49 -38.17 -2.96
N ILE A 128 -21.89 -37.23 -2.09
CA ILE A 128 -21.38 -35.87 -2.15
C ILE A 128 -19.91 -35.84 -1.76
N ILE A 129 -19.47 -36.63 -0.76
CA ILE A 129 -18.03 -36.77 -0.39
C ILE A 129 -17.22 -37.22 -1.60
N HIS A 130 -17.69 -38.23 -2.33
CA HIS A 130 -17.02 -38.72 -3.53
C HIS A 130 -16.94 -37.62 -4.60
N ASP A 131 -18.03 -36.95 -4.90
CA ASP A 131 -18.09 -35.87 -5.90
C ASP A 131 -17.17 -34.69 -5.54
N VAL A 132 -17.13 -34.28 -4.24
CA VAL A 132 -16.21 -33.24 -3.73
C VAL A 132 -14.76 -33.63 -3.92
N ILE A 133 -14.42 -34.90 -3.61
CA ILE A 133 -13.03 -35.37 -3.76
C ILE A 133 -12.62 -35.40 -5.23
N VAL A 134 -13.46 -35.92 -6.11
CA VAL A 134 -13.17 -36.03 -7.55
C VAL A 134 -13.03 -34.65 -8.15
N TYR A 135 -14.05 -33.80 -8.02
CA TYR A 135 -14.05 -32.44 -8.58
C TYR A 135 -12.90 -31.59 -8.00
N GLY A 136 -12.80 -31.58 -6.66
CA GLY A 136 -11.83 -30.75 -5.96
C GLY A 136 -10.38 -31.14 -6.25
N ARG A 137 -10.07 -32.45 -6.34
CA ARG A 137 -8.72 -32.89 -6.74
C ARG A 137 -8.39 -32.48 -8.16
N ILE A 138 -9.28 -32.67 -9.13
CA ILE A 138 -9.01 -32.27 -10.52
C ILE A 138 -8.78 -30.77 -10.60
N VAL A 139 -9.69 -29.94 -10.06
CA VAL A 139 -9.61 -28.49 -10.16
C VAL A 139 -8.39 -27.93 -9.42
N CYS A 140 -8.09 -28.41 -8.20
CA CYS A 140 -6.99 -27.88 -7.41
C CYS A 140 -5.61 -28.39 -7.87
N VAL A 141 -5.50 -29.67 -8.24
CA VAL A 141 -4.19 -30.25 -8.65
C VAL A 141 -3.78 -29.78 -10.04
N PHE A 142 -4.72 -29.67 -10.97
CA PHE A 142 -4.42 -29.21 -12.34
C PHE A 142 -4.58 -27.69 -12.53
N SER A 143 -4.62 -26.92 -11.44
CA SER A 143 -4.78 -25.46 -11.46
C SER A 143 -3.57 -24.67 -11.99
N PHE A 144 -2.51 -25.33 -12.47
CA PHE A 144 -1.32 -24.64 -13.00
C PHE A 144 -1.66 -23.60 -14.08
N GLY A 145 -2.68 -23.87 -14.90
CA GLY A 145 -3.19 -22.93 -15.88
C GLY A 145 -3.65 -21.62 -15.26
N LEU A 146 -4.39 -21.68 -14.15
CA LEU A 146 -4.86 -20.50 -13.42
C LEU A 146 -3.69 -19.67 -12.83
N PHE A 147 -2.72 -20.33 -12.17
CA PHE A 147 -1.58 -19.64 -11.57
C PHE A 147 -0.72 -18.93 -12.62
N LEU A 148 -0.41 -19.61 -13.73
CA LEU A 148 0.36 -19.03 -14.84
C LEU A 148 -0.40 -17.92 -15.55
N GLU A 149 -1.68 -18.14 -15.88
CA GLU A 149 -2.54 -17.14 -16.49
C GLU A 149 -2.61 -15.86 -15.65
N SER A 150 -2.82 -16.00 -14.34
CA SER A 150 -2.91 -14.87 -13.42
C SER A 150 -1.63 -14.03 -13.42
N ILE A 151 -0.45 -14.65 -13.38
CA ILE A 151 0.83 -13.94 -13.39
C ILE A 151 1.04 -13.24 -14.75
N TRP A 152 0.90 -13.94 -15.87
CA TRP A 152 1.15 -13.36 -17.20
C TRP A 152 0.12 -12.29 -17.56
N THR A 153 -1.13 -12.45 -17.13
CA THR A 153 -2.16 -11.40 -17.22
C THR A 153 -1.72 -10.13 -16.49
N LYS A 154 -1.19 -10.23 -15.27
CA LYS A 154 -0.74 -9.08 -14.49
C LYS A 154 0.51 -8.44 -15.05
N VAL A 155 1.41 -9.21 -15.66
CA VAL A 155 2.54 -8.70 -16.44
C VAL A 155 2.05 -7.86 -17.63
N LEU A 156 1.08 -8.33 -18.39
CA LEU A 156 0.51 -7.58 -19.52
C LEU A 156 -0.20 -6.31 -19.06
N GLN A 157 -0.96 -6.39 -17.98
CA GLN A 157 -1.67 -5.24 -17.40
C GLN A 157 -0.71 -4.15 -16.91
N SER A 158 0.47 -4.50 -16.36
CA SER A 158 1.49 -3.52 -15.97
C SER A 158 2.07 -2.74 -17.16
N CYS A 159 2.05 -3.32 -18.34
CA CYS A 159 2.44 -2.69 -19.61
C CYS A 159 1.26 -1.98 -20.32
N GLY A 160 0.06 -1.96 -19.74
CA GLY A 160 -1.14 -1.34 -20.34
C GLY A 160 -1.91 -2.20 -21.34
N ASP A 161 -1.49 -3.45 -21.57
CA ASP A 161 -2.24 -4.39 -22.45
C ASP A 161 -3.35 -5.09 -21.65
N MET A 162 -4.57 -4.53 -21.70
CA MET A 162 -5.78 -5.14 -21.14
C MET A 162 -6.53 -6.00 -22.15
N LYS A 163 -6.24 -5.85 -23.45
CA LYS A 163 -6.97 -6.56 -24.52
C LYS A 163 -6.56 -8.02 -24.62
N THR A 164 -5.27 -8.33 -24.50
CA THR A 164 -4.78 -9.72 -24.56
C THR A 164 -5.33 -10.58 -23.40
N PRO A 165 -5.31 -10.14 -22.13
CA PRO A 165 -5.98 -10.84 -21.03
C PRO A 165 -7.48 -11.01 -21.25
N MET A 166 -8.19 -9.97 -21.73
CA MET A 166 -9.61 -10.06 -22.05
C MET A 166 -9.87 -11.17 -23.07
N THR A 167 -9.12 -11.17 -24.19
CA THR A 167 -9.27 -12.19 -25.24
C THR A 167 -9.00 -13.60 -24.71
N ALA A 168 -7.97 -13.74 -23.87
CA ALA A 168 -7.64 -15.01 -23.24
C ALA A 168 -8.78 -15.53 -22.34
N GLN A 169 -9.35 -14.67 -21.50
CA GLN A 169 -10.48 -15.05 -20.64
C GLN A 169 -11.74 -15.39 -21.43
N ILE A 170 -12.05 -14.65 -22.50
CA ILE A 170 -13.17 -14.97 -23.40
C ILE A 170 -12.99 -16.36 -24.04
N ILE A 171 -11.81 -16.64 -24.60
CA ILE A 171 -11.55 -17.94 -25.26
C ILE A 171 -11.54 -19.06 -24.22
N GLY A 172 -10.94 -18.83 -23.03
CA GLY A 172 -10.99 -19.79 -21.94
C GLY A 172 -12.43 -20.13 -21.48
N ALA A 173 -13.28 -19.10 -21.34
CA ALA A 173 -14.69 -19.28 -21.01
C ALA A 173 -15.46 -20.04 -22.11
N ILE A 174 -15.25 -19.70 -23.38
CA ILE A 174 -15.86 -20.42 -24.50
C ILE A 174 -15.39 -21.88 -24.51
N THR A 175 -14.11 -22.13 -24.27
CA THR A 175 -13.57 -23.50 -24.20
C THR A 175 -14.26 -24.30 -23.09
N ASN A 176 -14.44 -23.73 -21.89
CA ASN A 176 -15.17 -24.36 -20.81
C ASN A 176 -16.63 -24.64 -21.17
N ILE A 177 -17.38 -23.63 -21.64
CA ILE A 177 -18.80 -23.75 -22.03
C ILE A 177 -19.03 -24.82 -23.11
N VAL A 178 -18.09 -24.96 -24.05
CA VAL A 178 -18.18 -25.97 -25.10
C VAL A 178 -17.84 -27.35 -24.57
N LEU A 179 -16.83 -27.48 -23.72
CA LEU A 179 -16.38 -28.76 -23.18
C LEU A 179 -17.33 -29.31 -22.11
N ASP A 180 -18.04 -28.46 -21.37
CA ASP A 180 -18.98 -28.89 -20.31
C ASP A 180 -20.00 -29.92 -20.84
N PRO A 181 -20.86 -29.62 -21.85
CA PRO A 181 -21.84 -30.59 -22.33
C PRO A 181 -21.19 -31.81 -22.99
N LEU A 182 -20.01 -31.65 -23.62
CA LEU A 182 -19.29 -32.76 -24.24
C LEU A 182 -18.80 -33.76 -23.21
N LEU A 183 -18.22 -33.29 -22.11
CA LEU A 183 -17.59 -34.15 -21.11
C LEU A 183 -18.56 -34.56 -19.98
N ILE A 184 -19.51 -33.69 -19.59
CA ILE A 184 -20.49 -34.02 -18.56
C ILE A 184 -21.46 -35.09 -19.05
N PHE A 185 -22.05 -34.88 -20.24
CA PHE A 185 -23.11 -35.74 -20.78
C PHE A 185 -22.59 -36.80 -21.76
N GLY A 186 -21.35 -36.67 -22.26
CA GLY A 186 -20.78 -37.61 -23.24
C GLY A 186 -21.36 -37.40 -24.65
N MET A 187 -21.55 -36.13 -25.07
CA MET A 187 -22.10 -35.82 -26.37
C MET A 187 -21.03 -36.04 -27.50
N PHE A 188 -21.49 -36.33 -28.70
CA PHE A 188 -20.67 -36.52 -29.91
C PHE A 188 -19.58 -37.59 -29.82
N GLY A 189 -19.80 -38.65 -28.96
CA GLY A 189 -18.85 -39.75 -28.82
C GLY A 189 -17.76 -39.52 -27.75
N PHE A 190 -17.81 -38.42 -27.01
CA PHE A 190 -16.94 -38.23 -25.87
C PHE A 190 -17.38 -39.11 -24.67
N PRO A 191 -16.44 -39.51 -23.78
CA PRO A 191 -16.81 -40.30 -22.60
C PRO A 191 -17.66 -39.47 -21.65
N LYS A 192 -18.74 -40.08 -21.10
CA LYS A 192 -19.58 -39.47 -20.09
C LYS A 192 -18.82 -39.45 -18.74
N MET A 193 -18.26 -38.32 -18.38
CA MET A 193 -17.44 -38.14 -17.18
C MET A 193 -18.18 -37.53 -15.99
N GLY A 194 -19.40 -37.02 -16.19
CA GLY A 194 -20.20 -36.41 -15.11
C GLY A 194 -19.46 -35.20 -14.50
N ILE A 195 -19.39 -35.17 -13.13
CA ILE A 195 -18.77 -34.07 -12.41
C ILE A 195 -17.24 -33.95 -12.68
N ALA A 196 -16.57 -35.07 -12.96
CA ALA A 196 -15.17 -35.04 -13.40
C ALA A 196 -15.02 -34.32 -14.74
N GLY A 197 -16.02 -34.44 -15.63
CA GLY A 197 -16.07 -33.74 -16.91
C GLY A 197 -16.14 -32.22 -16.74
N ALA A 198 -16.94 -31.72 -15.83
CA ALA A 198 -17.01 -30.30 -15.48
C ALA A 198 -15.66 -29.79 -14.94
N ALA A 199 -15.02 -30.57 -14.06
CA ALA A 199 -13.69 -30.22 -13.54
C ALA A 199 -12.62 -30.13 -14.65
N VAL A 200 -12.62 -31.10 -15.58
CA VAL A 200 -11.69 -31.12 -16.72
C VAL A 200 -11.97 -29.96 -17.68
N ALA A 201 -13.23 -29.64 -17.95
CA ALA A 201 -13.60 -28.50 -18.79
C ALA A 201 -13.12 -27.17 -18.20
N THR A 202 -13.30 -26.98 -16.88
CA THR A 202 -12.83 -25.81 -16.15
C THR A 202 -11.31 -25.65 -16.26
N VAL A 203 -10.56 -26.72 -15.97
CA VAL A 203 -9.10 -26.73 -16.09
C VAL A 203 -8.62 -26.47 -17.51
N SER A 204 -9.28 -27.07 -18.51
CA SER A 204 -8.96 -26.88 -19.93
C SER A 204 -9.15 -25.43 -20.35
N GLY A 205 -10.21 -24.76 -19.90
CA GLY A 205 -10.45 -23.34 -20.13
C GLY A 205 -9.33 -22.46 -19.54
N GLN A 206 -8.89 -22.77 -18.31
CA GLN A 206 -7.78 -22.05 -17.64
C GLN A 206 -6.45 -22.25 -18.38
N ILE A 207 -6.16 -23.46 -18.84
CA ILE A 207 -4.94 -23.77 -19.63
C ILE A 207 -4.98 -23.04 -20.96
N MET A 208 -6.13 -23.01 -21.65
CA MET A 208 -6.27 -22.30 -22.91
C MET A 208 -6.04 -20.80 -22.74
N ALA A 209 -6.59 -20.19 -21.69
CA ALA A 209 -6.34 -18.80 -21.35
C ALA A 209 -4.85 -18.54 -21.06
N ALA A 210 -4.21 -19.42 -20.29
CA ALA A 210 -2.76 -19.33 -20.00
C ALA A 210 -1.90 -19.37 -21.28
N LEU A 211 -2.21 -20.26 -22.24
CA LEU A 211 -1.49 -20.37 -23.50
C LEU A 211 -1.57 -19.10 -24.36
N ILE A 212 -2.70 -18.40 -24.29
CA ILE A 212 -2.88 -17.14 -25.05
C ILE A 212 -2.05 -16.02 -24.44
N VAL A 213 -2.14 -15.82 -23.12
CA VAL A 213 -1.37 -14.76 -22.45
C VAL A 213 0.12 -15.06 -22.40
N MET A 214 0.53 -16.33 -22.43
CA MET A 214 1.93 -16.77 -22.42
C MET A 214 2.72 -16.11 -23.56
N LYS A 215 2.17 -16.03 -24.77
CA LYS A 215 2.86 -15.51 -25.98
C LYS A 215 3.44 -14.11 -25.78
N LYS A 216 2.78 -13.26 -24.99
CA LYS A 216 3.21 -11.89 -24.72
C LYS A 216 3.60 -11.64 -23.27
N GLY A 217 3.09 -12.44 -22.32
CA GLY A 217 3.30 -12.27 -20.89
C GLY A 217 4.54 -12.96 -20.34
N PHE A 218 5.02 -13.99 -21.03
CA PHE A 218 6.23 -14.71 -20.60
C PHE A 218 7.48 -13.84 -20.70
N ARG A 219 8.30 -13.85 -19.63
CA ARG A 219 9.62 -13.25 -19.58
C ARG A 219 10.64 -14.26 -19.12
N LYS A 220 11.86 -14.14 -19.64
CA LYS A 220 12.96 -15.03 -19.25
C LYS A 220 13.31 -14.84 -17.78
N SER A 221 13.47 -15.94 -17.05
CA SER A 221 13.89 -15.92 -15.65
C SER A 221 15.27 -15.28 -15.49
N PRO A 222 15.44 -14.33 -14.53
CA PRO A 222 16.73 -13.73 -14.25
C PRO A 222 17.67 -14.70 -13.50
N HIS A 223 18.86 -14.23 -13.15
CA HIS A 223 19.81 -15.02 -12.39
C HIS A 223 19.28 -15.33 -10.98
N ARG A 224 19.51 -16.53 -10.46
CA ARG A 224 18.94 -17.01 -9.19
C ARG A 224 19.27 -16.15 -7.96
N GLN A 225 20.34 -15.40 -7.99
CA GLN A 225 20.76 -14.52 -6.88
C GLN A 225 19.76 -13.42 -6.54
N VAL A 226 18.97 -12.96 -7.51
CA VAL A 226 17.97 -11.88 -7.31
C VAL A 226 16.63 -12.41 -6.76
N TYR A 227 16.39 -13.72 -6.80
CA TYR A 227 15.11 -14.32 -6.42
C TYR A 227 14.64 -13.95 -5.02
N PRO A 228 15.44 -14.07 -3.94
CA PRO A 228 14.95 -13.80 -2.58
C PRO A 228 14.42 -12.38 -2.43
N HIS A 229 15.15 -11.41 -2.96
CA HIS A 229 14.77 -9.99 -2.90
C HIS A 229 13.48 -9.72 -3.71
N HIS A 230 13.42 -10.25 -4.95
CA HIS A 230 12.27 -10.05 -5.83
C HIS A 230 11.01 -10.72 -5.28
N ILE A 231 11.10 -11.95 -4.78
CA ILE A 231 9.98 -12.68 -4.16
C ILE A 231 9.47 -11.94 -2.92
N ALA A 232 10.37 -11.50 -2.04
CA ALA A 232 9.98 -10.73 -0.85
C ALA A 232 9.24 -9.45 -1.23
N LYS A 233 9.69 -8.73 -2.27
CA LYS A 233 9.05 -7.51 -2.75
C LYS A 233 7.69 -7.77 -3.40
N ILE A 234 7.57 -8.84 -4.20
CA ILE A 234 6.31 -9.27 -4.81
C ILE A 234 5.28 -9.58 -3.71
N PHE A 235 5.64 -10.36 -2.70
CA PHE A 235 4.73 -10.67 -1.59
C PHE A 235 4.41 -9.44 -0.73
N GLN A 236 5.39 -8.58 -0.45
CA GLN A 236 5.14 -7.33 0.28
C GLN A 236 4.03 -6.49 -0.37
N LEU A 237 3.97 -6.44 -1.71
CA LEU A 237 2.99 -5.68 -2.46
C LEU A 237 1.73 -6.50 -2.81
N GLY A 238 1.83 -7.84 -2.82
CA GLY A 238 0.72 -8.75 -3.15
C GLY A 238 -0.16 -9.14 -1.96
N ILE A 239 0.41 -9.27 -0.76
CA ILE A 239 -0.31 -9.66 0.46
C ILE A 239 -1.59 -8.85 0.72
N PRO A 240 -1.61 -7.51 0.54
CA PRO A 240 -2.85 -6.75 0.73
C PRO A 240 -4.00 -7.24 -0.15
N ASN A 241 -3.71 -7.63 -1.39
CA ASN A 241 -4.73 -8.15 -2.31
C ASN A 241 -5.15 -9.58 -1.96
N ILE A 242 -4.19 -10.43 -1.55
CA ILE A 242 -4.49 -11.79 -1.05
C ILE A 242 -5.44 -11.70 0.15
N LEU A 243 -5.12 -10.83 1.11
CA LEU A 243 -5.97 -10.59 2.29
C LEU A 243 -7.35 -10.07 1.91
N MET A 244 -7.42 -9.12 0.98
CA MET A 244 -8.70 -8.54 0.53
C MET A 244 -9.62 -9.59 -0.08
N GLN A 245 -9.09 -10.48 -0.91
CA GLN A 245 -9.89 -11.53 -1.56
C GLN A 245 -10.23 -12.68 -0.60
N SER A 246 -9.28 -13.11 0.23
CA SER A 246 -9.52 -14.17 1.23
C SER A 246 -10.50 -13.72 2.31
N ALA A 247 -10.36 -12.49 2.81
CA ALA A 247 -11.23 -11.95 3.84
C ALA A 247 -12.69 -11.79 3.37
N TYR A 248 -12.91 -11.61 2.06
CA TYR A 248 -14.25 -11.59 1.46
C TYR A 248 -15.04 -12.88 1.76
N THR A 249 -14.40 -14.03 1.63
CA THR A 249 -15.03 -15.33 1.93
C THR A 249 -15.39 -15.46 3.41
N PHE A 250 -14.48 -15.05 4.30
CA PHE A 250 -14.68 -15.17 5.75
C PHE A 250 -15.81 -14.30 6.28
N TYR A 251 -15.93 -13.05 5.83
CA TYR A 251 -17.01 -12.20 6.33
C TYR A 251 -18.38 -12.65 5.79
N ILE A 252 -18.46 -13.14 4.55
CA ILE A 252 -19.72 -13.70 4.02
C ILE A 252 -20.17 -14.89 4.88
N LEU A 253 -19.25 -15.79 5.22
CA LEU A 253 -19.55 -16.92 6.10
C LEU A 253 -20.04 -16.42 7.47
N GLY A 254 -19.38 -15.46 8.07
CA GLY A 254 -19.78 -14.86 9.35
C GLY A 254 -21.19 -14.24 9.30
N LEU A 255 -21.50 -13.49 8.24
CA LEU A 255 -22.84 -12.90 8.05
C LEU A 255 -23.92 -13.96 7.86
N ASN A 256 -23.65 -15.02 7.08
CA ASN A 256 -24.58 -16.12 6.90
C ASN A 256 -24.86 -16.86 8.21
N LEU A 257 -23.84 -17.12 9.03
CA LEU A 257 -24.01 -17.76 10.35
C LEU A 257 -24.88 -16.91 11.28
N ILE A 258 -24.74 -15.59 11.28
CA ILE A 258 -25.57 -14.70 12.07
C ILE A 258 -27.01 -14.69 11.54
N LEU A 259 -27.24 -14.62 10.23
CA LEU A 259 -28.57 -14.62 9.64
C LEU A 259 -29.30 -15.95 9.80
N ALA A 260 -28.57 -17.08 9.78
CA ALA A 260 -29.13 -18.40 10.04
C ALA A 260 -29.80 -18.53 11.43
N THR A 261 -29.39 -17.69 12.40
CA THR A 261 -30.06 -17.62 13.72
C THR A 261 -31.44 -17.00 13.67
N PHE A 262 -31.79 -16.28 12.58
CA PHE A 262 -33.13 -15.69 12.40
C PHE A 262 -34.03 -16.58 11.56
N SER A 263 -33.59 -16.89 10.32
CA SER A 263 -34.36 -17.80 9.42
C SER A 263 -33.54 -18.14 8.16
N ASP A 264 -33.89 -19.24 7.49
CA ASP A 264 -33.31 -19.61 6.20
C ASP A 264 -33.67 -18.60 5.10
N GLN A 265 -34.83 -17.96 5.20
CA GLN A 265 -35.25 -16.91 4.28
C GLN A 265 -34.36 -15.67 4.36
N ALA A 266 -33.83 -15.33 5.55
CA ALA A 266 -32.89 -14.23 5.72
C ALA A 266 -31.54 -14.54 5.06
N VAL A 267 -31.06 -15.77 5.18
CA VAL A 267 -29.84 -16.25 4.50
C VAL A 267 -30.04 -16.23 2.98
N THR A 268 -31.22 -16.68 2.52
CA THR A 268 -31.59 -16.65 1.08
C THR A 268 -31.60 -15.22 0.55
N ALA A 269 -32.19 -14.27 1.28
CA ALA A 269 -32.20 -12.86 0.89
C ALA A 269 -30.78 -12.27 0.74
N LEU A 270 -29.85 -12.62 1.65
CA LEU A 270 -28.45 -12.23 1.53
C LEU A 270 -27.77 -12.90 0.31
N GLY A 271 -28.06 -14.17 0.06
CA GLY A 271 -27.55 -14.87 -1.13
C GLY A 271 -28.00 -14.21 -2.44
N LEU A 272 -29.26 -13.75 -2.52
CA LEU A 272 -29.78 -13.02 -3.67
C LEU A 272 -29.12 -11.65 -3.85
N TYR A 273 -28.79 -10.97 -2.74
CA TYR A 273 -27.98 -9.76 -2.80
C TYR A 273 -26.62 -10.02 -3.47
N TYR A 274 -25.88 -11.07 -3.08
CA TYR A 274 -24.58 -11.37 -3.68
C TYR A 274 -24.65 -11.72 -5.17
N LYS A 275 -25.74 -12.35 -5.63
CA LYS A 275 -25.96 -12.58 -7.06
C LYS A 275 -26.03 -11.26 -7.84
N TRP A 276 -26.83 -10.29 -7.35
CA TRP A 276 -26.94 -8.98 -7.97
C TRP A 276 -25.65 -8.17 -7.83
N GLN A 277 -25.00 -8.24 -6.67
CA GLN A 277 -23.73 -7.57 -6.44
C GLN A 277 -22.70 -7.94 -7.50
N THR A 278 -22.59 -9.20 -7.88
CA THR A 278 -21.62 -9.65 -8.90
C THR A 278 -21.70 -8.81 -10.17
N PHE A 279 -22.90 -8.46 -10.65
CA PHE A 279 -23.06 -7.65 -11.85
C PHE A 279 -22.78 -6.16 -11.63
N PHE A 280 -23.32 -5.59 -10.57
CA PHE A 280 -23.15 -4.16 -10.28
C PHE A 280 -21.71 -3.80 -9.91
N PHE A 281 -20.93 -4.76 -9.42
CA PHE A 281 -19.54 -4.53 -9.01
C PHE A 281 -18.49 -4.75 -10.11
N ILE A 282 -18.87 -5.27 -11.28
CA ILE A 282 -17.96 -5.42 -12.42
C ILE A 282 -17.23 -4.11 -12.75
N PRO A 283 -17.90 -2.95 -12.87
CA PRO A 283 -17.23 -1.70 -13.17
C PRO A 283 -16.23 -1.26 -12.09
N LEU A 284 -16.59 -1.47 -10.81
CA LEU A 284 -15.72 -1.13 -9.69
C LEU A 284 -14.48 -2.04 -9.63
N GLY A 285 -14.65 -3.34 -9.86
CA GLY A 285 -13.55 -4.31 -9.97
C GLY A 285 -12.61 -4.01 -11.13
N ALA A 286 -13.18 -3.59 -12.26
CA ALA A 286 -12.38 -3.14 -13.40
C ALA A 286 -11.57 -1.88 -13.06
N MET A 287 -12.17 -0.90 -12.38
CA MET A 287 -11.45 0.28 -11.90
C MET A 287 -10.30 -0.10 -10.97
N GLN A 288 -10.55 -0.94 -9.96
CA GLN A 288 -9.51 -1.43 -9.05
C GLN A 288 -8.33 -2.06 -9.81
N THR A 289 -8.60 -2.83 -10.85
CA THR A 289 -7.57 -3.46 -11.68
C THR A 289 -6.78 -2.43 -12.50
N CYS A 290 -7.46 -1.44 -13.08
CA CYS A 290 -6.84 -0.46 -13.98
C CYS A 290 -6.01 0.60 -13.25
N ILE A 291 -6.41 1.00 -12.04
CA ILE A 291 -5.72 2.08 -11.32
C ILE A 291 -4.36 1.63 -10.75
N VAL A 292 -4.17 0.34 -10.46
CA VAL A 292 -2.91 -0.16 -9.88
C VAL A 292 -1.70 0.20 -10.75
N PRO A 293 -1.62 -0.23 -12.03
CA PRO A 293 -0.45 0.09 -12.85
C PRO A 293 -0.32 1.59 -13.12
N VAL A 294 -1.44 2.32 -13.32
CA VAL A 294 -1.40 3.77 -13.60
C VAL A 294 -0.85 4.54 -12.41
N ILE A 295 -1.30 4.24 -11.20
CA ILE A 295 -0.83 4.91 -9.97
C ILE A 295 0.62 4.49 -9.66
N SER A 296 0.96 3.20 -9.75
CA SER A 296 2.31 2.71 -9.45
C SER A 296 3.36 3.32 -10.38
N TYR A 297 3.05 3.42 -11.68
CA TYR A 297 3.90 4.07 -12.68
C TYR A 297 4.14 5.55 -12.34
N ASN A 298 3.05 6.32 -12.17
CA ASN A 298 3.15 7.76 -11.93
C ASN A 298 3.74 8.09 -10.56
N TYR A 299 3.49 7.27 -9.55
CA TYR A 299 4.07 7.44 -8.21
C TYR A 299 5.59 7.23 -8.23
N ALA A 300 6.06 6.18 -8.91
CA ALA A 300 7.48 5.93 -9.09
C ALA A 300 8.16 7.03 -9.93
N ALA A 301 7.49 7.54 -10.96
CA ALA A 301 7.92 8.69 -11.75
C ALA A 301 7.81 10.04 -11.01
N ARG A 302 7.46 10.04 -9.71
CA ARG A 302 7.24 11.22 -8.85
C ARG A 302 6.17 12.20 -9.34
N ASN A 303 5.23 11.75 -10.16
CA ASN A 303 4.11 12.55 -10.65
C ASN A 303 2.88 12.38 -9.74
N ILE A 304 2.95 12.96 -8.54
CA ILE A 304 1.90 12.85 -7.51
C ILE A 304 0.58 13.46 -7.99
N GLU A 305 0.65 14.54 -8.77
CA GLU A 305 -0.54 15.19 -9.30
C GLU A 305 -1.36 14.26 -10.21
N ARG A 306 -0.68 13.43 -11.03
CA ARG A 306 -1.37 12.41 -11.83
C ARG A 306 -1.94 11.28 -10.98
N CYS A 307 -1.28 10.92 -9.89
CA CYS A 307 -1.83 9.93 -8.92
C CYS A 307 -3.13 10.46 -8.29
N LYS A 308 -3.16 11.73 -7.86
CA LYS A 308 -4.35 12.41 -7.32
C LYS A 308 -5.48 12.43 -8.35
N LYS A 309 -5.18 12.84 -9.60
CA LYS A 309 -6.16 12.86 -10.71
C LYS A 309 -6.70 11.47 -11.02
N THR A 310 -5.84 10.44 -11.01
CA THR A 310 -6.27 9.05 -11.23
C THR A 310 -7.21 8.57 -10.14
N LEU A 311 -6.86 8.80 -8.88
CA LEU A 311 -7.71 8.45 -7.74
C LEU A 311 -9.06 9.16 -7.81
N SER A 312 -9.07 10.48 -7.99
CA SER A 312 -10.29 11.29 -8.09
C SER A 312 -11.18 10.86 -9.25
N ALA A 313 -10.60 10.67 -10.45
CA ALA A 313 -11.35 10.19 -11.62
C ALA A 313 -11.97 8.81 -11.40
N SER A 314 -11.24 7.91 -10.71
CA SER A 314 -11.73 6.56 -10.42
C SER A 314 -12.85 6.57 -9.39
N ILE A 315 -12.77 7.44 -8.38
CA ILE A 315 -13.85 7.62 -7.39
C ILE A 315 -15.10 8.20 -8.08
N VAL A 316 -14.95 9.25 -8.88
CA VAL A 316 -16.09 9.86 -9.59
C VAL A 316 -16.76 8.86 -10.54
N PHE A 317 -15.98 8.14 -11.33
CA PHE A 317 -16.49 7.12 -12.24
C PHE A 317 -17.19 5.97 -11.48
N GLY A 318 -16.54 5.48 -10.42
CA GLY A 318 -17.12 4.44 -9.56
C GLY A 318 -18.43 4.89 -8.90
N MET A 319 -18.48 6.11 -8.35
CA MET A 319 -19.68 6.67 -7.75
C MET A 319 -20.81 6.86 -8.76
N SER A 320 -20.53 7.30 -9.99
CA SER A 320 -21.54 7.46 -11.04
C SER A 320 -22.20 6.15 -11.40
N LEU A 321 -21.41 5.07 -11.52
CA LEU A 321 -21.95 3.74 -11.83
C LEU A 321 -22.68 3.12 -10.62
N MET A 322 -22.13 3.29 -9.42
CA MET A 322 -22.76 2.78 -8.21
C MET A 322 -24.01 3.56 -7.80
N ALA A 323 -24.16 4.81 -8.23
CA ALA A 323 -25.40 5.57 -8.06
C ALA A 323 -26.57 4.89 -8.80
N LEU A 324 -26.33 4.33 -10.01
CA LEU A 324 -27.32 3.53 -10.72
C LEU A 324 -27.69 2.28 -9.92
N GLY A 325 -26.71 1.57 -9.37
CA GLY A 325 -26.94 0.42 -8.47
C GLY A 325 -27.76 0.81 -7.24
N THR A 326 -27.39 1.93 -6.58
CA THR A 326 -28.17 2.48 -5.46
C THR A 326 -29.61 2.74 -5.85
N LEU A 327 -29.83 3.39 -7.00
CA LEU A 327 -31.20 3.68 -7.50
C LEU A 327 -32.01 2.39 -7.68
N CYS A 328 -31.41 1.36 -8.32
CA CYS A 328 -32.09 0.07 -8.50
C CYS A 328 -32.43 -0.60 -7.17
N PHE A 329 -31.47 -0.68 -6.24
CA PHE A 329 -31.64 -1.36 -4.95
C PHE A 329 -32.63 -0.65 -4.01
N VAL A 330 -32.73 0.67 -4.11
CA VAL A 330 -33.66 1.46 -3.28
C VAL A 330 -35.04 1.52 -3.88
N CYS A 331 -35.18 1.74 -5.21
CA CYS A 331 -36.45 1.98 -5.86
C CYS A 331 -37.21 0.69 -6.28
N ILE A 332 -36.49 -0.35 -6.75
CA ILE A 332 -37.07 -1.56 -7.31
C ILE A 332 -36.60 -2.87 -6.65
N PRO A 333 -36.39 -2.93 -5.31
CA PRO A 333 -35.84 -4.12 -4.67
C PRO A 333 -36.76 -5.36 -4.81
N SER A 334 -38.08 -5.17 -4.75
CA SER A 334 -39.02 -6.28 -4.88
C SER A 334 -38.99 -6.91 -6.26
N GLN A 335 -38.88 -6.09 -7.32
CA GLN A 335 -38.78 -6.58 -8.70
C GLN A 335 -37.46 -7.35 -8.90
N MET A 336 -36.36 -6.85 -8.35
CA MET A 336 -35.08 -7.54 -8.41
C MET A 336 -35.11 -8.89 -7.69
N LEU A 337 -35.75 -8.99 -6.54
CA LEU A 337 -35.91 -10.25 -5.80
C LEU A 337 -36.81 -11.24 -6.53
N ARG A 338 -37.92 -10.78 -7.11
CA ARG A 338 -38.87 -11.61 -7.87
C ARG A 338 -38.27 -12.28 -9.12
N VAL A 339 -37.13 -11.78 -9.62
CA VAL A 339 -36.40 -12.47 -10.70
C VAL A 339 -35.90 -13.85 -10.25
N PHE A 340 -35.66 -14.05 -8.97
CA PHE A 340 -35.04 -15.27 -8.44
C PHE A 340 -35.94 -16.09 -7.54
N THR A 341 -37.00 -15.51 -6.94
CA THR A 341 -37.86 -16.21 -5.99
C THR A 341 -39.28 -15.70 -6.02
N SER A 342 -40.24 -16.60 -5.72
CA SER A 342 -41.64 -16.29 -5.50
C SER A 342 -42.03 -16.29 -4.01
N ASP A 343 -41.07 -16.57 -3.10
CA ASP A 343 -41.31 -16.59 -1.66
C ASP A 343 -41.49 -15.15 -1.14
N GLU A 344 -42.71 -14.81 -0.75
CA GLU A 344 -43.05 -13.46 -0.27
C GLU A 344 -42.33 -13.08 1.04
N LEU A 345 -41.94 -14.06 1.87
CA LEU A 345 -41.17 -13.80 3.09
C LEU A 345 -39.71 -13.39 2.75
N VAL A 346 -39.10 -14.11 1.80
CA VAL A 346 -37.75 -13.73 1.26
C VAL A 346 -37.81 -12.34 0.64
N ILE A 347 -38.87 -12.04 -0.11
CA ILE A 347 -39.07 -10.72 -0.75
C ILE A 347 -39.27 -9.63 0.30
N ALA A 348 -40.04 -9.89 1.37
CA ALA A 348 -40.25 -8.91 2.44
C ALA A 348 -38.96 -8.58 3.19
N ILE A 349 -38.18 -9.59 3.58
CA ILE A 349 -36.87 -9.44 4.25
C ILE A 349 -35.87 -8.77 3.31
N GLY A 350 -35.76 -9.28 2.09
CA GLY A 350 -34.82 -8.79 1.10
C GLY A 350 -35.07 -7.34 0.67
N ARG A 351 -36.35 -6.90 0.64
CA ARG A 351 -36.73 -5.50 0.34
C ARG A 351 -36.07 -4.52 1.33
N VAL A 352 -36.08 -4.84 2.62
CA VAL A 352 -35.46 -4.03 3.65
C VAL A 352 -33.92 -4.09 3.47
N GLY A 353 -33.38 -5.30 3.36
CA GLY A 353 -31.93 -5.51 3.17
C GLY A 353 -31.37 -4.78 1.96
N PHE A 354 -32.00 -4.91 0.79
CA PHE A 354 -31.55 -4.25 -0.45
C PHE A 354 -31.53 -2.75 -0.34
N ARG A 355 -32.48 -2.12 0.35
CA ARG A 355 -32.49 -0.67 0.57
C ARG A 355 -31.32 -0.21 1.41
N PHE A 356 -31.04 -0.88 2.55
CA PHE A 356 -29.89 -0.53 3.39
C PHE A 356 -28.57 -0.77 2.65
N VAL A 357 -28.44 -1.91 1.99
CA VAL A 357 -27.22 -2.23 1.23
C VAL A 357 -27.04 -1.30 0.03
N GLY A 358 -28.13 -0.95 -0.68
CA GLY A 358 -28.09 0.00 -1.80
C GLY A 358 -27.53 1.37 -1.40
N ILE A 359 -27.92 1.88 -0.23
CA ILE A 359 -27.38 3.15 0.30
C ILE A 359 -25.87 3.05 0.56
N SER A 360 -25.37 1.85 0.93
CA SER A 360 -23.93 1.66 1.19
C SER A 360 -23.05 1.66 -0.06
N PHE A 361 -23.61 1.55 -1.26
CA PHE A 361 -22.85 1.47 -2.51
C PHE A 361 -21.98 2.70 -2.77
N LEU A 362 -22.45 3.88 -2.43
CA LEU A 362 -21.65 5.11 -2.60
C LEU A 362 -20.41 5.15 -1.69
N PRO A 363 -20.52 5.02 -0.35
CA PRO A 363 -19.33 4.96 0.49
C PRO A 363 -18.46 3.72 0.20
N MET A 364 -19.03 2.63 -0.30
CA MET A 364 -18.31 1.42 -0.67
C MET A 364 -17.29 1.66 -1.81
N VAL A 365 -17.56 2.59 -2.72
CA VAL A 365 -16.58 2.96 -3.76
C VAL A 365 -15.26 3.42 -3.14
N THR A 366 -15.33 4.33 -2.19
CA THR A 366 -14.12 4.86 -1.53
C THR A 366 -13.48 3.86 -0.58
N SER A 367 -14.28 3.07 0.15
CA SER A 367 -13.77 2.04 1.06
C SER A 367 -13.00 0.93 0.32
N LEU A 368 -13.31 0.66 -0.94
CA LEU A 368 -12.64 -0.33 -1.78
C LEU A 368 -11.52 0.25 -2.64
N ILE A 369 -11.60 1.52 -3.05
CA ILE A 369 -10.56 2.16 -3.86
C ILE A 369 -9.36 2.59 -3.03
N PHE A 370 -9.53 3.08 -1.78
CA PHE A 370 -8.41 3.48 -0.93
C PHE A 370 -7.40 2.36 -0.63
N PRO A 371 -7.80 1.12 -0.26
CA PRO A 371 -6.84 0.03 -0.11
C PRO A 371 -6.01 -0.22 -1.37
N VAL A 372 -6.65 -0.20 -2.55
CA VAL A 372 -5.97 -0.39 -3.84
C VAL A 372 -5.01 0.75 -4.14
N PHE A 373 -5.39 2.00 -3.84
CA PHE A 373 -4.50 3.16 -3.93
C PHE A 373 -3.25 2.98 -3.07
N PHE A 374 -3.42 2.62 -1.78
CA PHE A 374 -2.28 2.41 -0.88
C PHE A 374 -1.39 1.24 -1.30
N GLN A 375 -1.97 0.20 -1.87
CA GLN A 375 -1.21 -0.90 -2.49
C GLN A 375 -0.36 -0.39 -3.67
N ALA A 376 -0.96 0.38 -4.57
CA ALA A 376 -0.30 0.90 -5.77
C ALA A 376 0.86 1.86 -5.45
N VAL A 377 0.76 2.67 -4.39
CA VAL A 377 1.87 3.54 -3.92
C VAL A 377 2.86 2.80 -2.99
N GLY A 378 2.76 1.48 -2.86
CA GLY A 378 3.69 0.67 -2.07
C GLY A 378 3.45 0.72 -0.56
N SER A 379 2.37 1.34 -0.08
CA SER A 379 1.99 1.39 1.34
C SER A 379 1.16 0.18 1.76
N SER A 380 1.75 -1.03 1.65
CA SER A 380 1.07 -2.31 1.87
C SER A 380 0.42 -2.44 3.24
N LEU A 381 1.05 -1.89 4.29
CA LEU A 381 0.49 -1.93 5.65
C LEU A 381 -0.84 -1.16 5.74
N LYS A 382 -0.93 0.05 5.15
CA LYS A 382 -2.18 0.84 5.17
C LYS A 382 -3.28 0.15 4.36
N SER A 383 -2.92 -0.45 3.23
CA SER A 383 -3.84 -1.24 2.41
C SER A 383 -4.40 -2.44 3.17
N SER A 384 -3.52 -3.25 3.77
CA SER A 384 -3.91 -4.41 4.59
C SER A 384 -4.74 -4.01 5.80
N LEU A 385 -4.36 -2.93 6.50
CA LEU A 385 -5.08 -2.45 7.68
C LEU A 385 -6.51 -2.01 7.34
N LEU A 386 -6.72 -1.26 6.25
CA LEU A 386 -8.06 -0.89 5.79
C LEU A 386 -8.91 -2.11 5.45
N THR A 387 -8.30 -3.10 4.81
CA THR A 387 -8.98 -4.36 4.49
C THR A 387 -9.41 -5.12 5.76
N VAL A 388 -8.49 -5.29 6.72
CA VAL A 388 -8.77 -6.00 7.98
C VAL A 388 -9.80 -5.24 8.82
N ILE A 389 -9.68 -3.91 8.92
CA ILE A 389 -10.68 -3.07 9.61
C ILE A 389 -12.06 -3.32 9.00
N ARG A 390 -12.19 -3.23 7.68
CA ARG A 390 -13.46 -3.41 6.98
C ARG A 390 -14.04 -4.80 7.19
N THR A 391 -13.27 -5.85 6.90
CA THR A 391 -13.79 -7.22 6.76
C THR A 391 -13.83 -7.99 8.07
N VAL A 392 -12.87 -7.79 8.97
CA VAL A 392 -12.73 -8.55 10.20
C VAL A 392 -13.23 -7.74 11.40
N VAL A 393 -12.78 -6.48 11.54
CA VAL A 393 -13.06 -5.68 12.73
C VAL A 393 -14.47 -5.07 12.70
N LEU A 394 -14.99 -4.72 11.53
CA LEU A 394 -16.28 -4.05 11.41
C LEU A 394 -17.40 -5.00 10.96
N PHE A 395 -17.28 -5.67 9.81
CA PHE A 395 -18.41 -6.42 9.25
C PHE A 395 -19.00 -7.42 10.23
N VAL A 396 -18.25 -8.39 10.70
CA VAL A 396 -18.80 -9.46 11.54
C VAL A 396 -19.18 -8.98 12.94
N PRO A 397 -18.36 -8.20 13.66
CA PRO A 397 -18.74 -7.68 14.98
C PRO A 397 -19.95 -6.74 14.96
N LEU A 398 -20.04 -5.83 13.97
CA LEU A 398 -21.20 -4.93 13.85
C LEU A 398 -22.46 -5.71 13.46
N ALA A 399 -22.36 -6.71 12.57
CA ALA A 399 -23.46 -7.57 12.23
C ALA A 399 -24.00 -8.31 13.47
N TYR A 400 -23.09 -8.85 14.30
CA TYR A 400 -23.45 -9.49 15.57
C TYR A 400 -24.09 -8.50 16.54
N LEU A 401 -23.52 -7.30 16.67
CA LEU A 401 -24.07 -6.26 17.54
C LEU A 401 -25.48 -5.84 17.10
N PHE A 402 -25.66 -5.50 15.82
CA PHE A 402 -26.95 -5.06 15.29
C PHE A 402 -27.98 -6.17 15.26
N SER A 403 -27.59 -7.44 15.08
CA SER A 403 -28.49 -8.58 15.14
C SER A 403 -29.23 -8.70 16.49
N ARG A 404 -28.63 -8.19 17.59
CA ARG A 404 -29.27 -8.16 18.92
C ARG A 404 -30.48 -7.25 18.99
N PHE A 405 -30.57 -6.27 18.10
CA PHE A 405 -31.72 -5.35 18.00
C PHE A 405 -32.78 -5.82 16.97
N GLY A 406 -32.52 -6.94 16.27
CA GLY A 406 -33.45 -7.58 15.32
C GLY A 406 -32.91 -7.59 13.88
N LEU A 407 -33.61 -8.37 13.03
CA LEU A 407 -33.19 -8.63 11.64
C LEU A 407 -33.10 -7.35 10.78
N ASN A 408 -33.95 -6.38 10.97
CA ASN A 408 -33.91 -5.13 10.19
C ASN A 408 -32.66 -4.29 10.51
N TRP A 409 -32.22 -4.30 11.76
CA TRP A 409 -31.02 -3.60 12.20
C TRP A 409 -29.74 -4.26 11.69
N PHE A 410 -29.75 -5.58 11.47
CA PHE A 410 -28.63 -6.30 10.89
C PHE A 410 -28.13 -5.66 9.58
N TRP A 411 -29.04 -5.23 8.71
CA TRP A 411 -28.69 -4.64 7.43
C TRP A 411 -27.96 -3.29 7.53
N LEU A 412 -28.07 -2.60 8.68
CA LEU A 412 -27.33 -1.37 8.95
C LEU A 412 -25.80 -1.60 9.03
N THR A 413 -25.36 -2.84 9.21
CA THR A 413 -23.95 -3.23 9.17
C THR A 413 -23.26 -2.72 7.91
N TYR A 414 -23.90 -2.81 6.74
CA TYR A 414 -23.32 -2.42 5.47
C TYR A 414 -23.00 -0.91 5.41
N PRO A 415 -23.95 0.01 5.55
CA PRO A 415 -23.65 1.43 5.45
C PRO A 415 -22.71 1.91 6.56
N VAL A 416 -22.82 1.41 7.78
CA VAL A 416 -21.94 1.82 8.89
C VAL A 416 -20.50 1.37 8.63
N THR A 417 -20.30 0.11 8.24
CA THR A 417 -18.94 -0.40 7.92
C THR A 417 -18.31 0.39 6.78
N GLU A 418 -19.05 0.64 5.70
CA GLU A 418 -18.50 1.31 4.53
C GLU A 418 -18.18 2.79 4.81
N VAL A 419 -19.00 3.48 5.59
CA VAL A 419 -18.75 4.86 6.00
C VAL A 419 -17.51 4.93 6.90
N ILE A 420 -17.40 4.10 7.93
CA ILE A 420 -16.24 4.10 8.84
C ILE A 420 -14.95 3.80 8.06
N THR A 421 -14.98 2.79 7.19
CA THR A 421 -13.81 2.42 6.37
C THR A 421 -13.43 3.54 5.40
N SER A 422 -14.41 4.20 4.77
CA SER A 422 -14.18 5.35 3.88
C SER A 422 -13.53 6.52 4.61
N LEU A 423 -14.04 6.86 5.80
CA LEU A 423 -13.46 7.93 6.63
C LEU A 423 -12.04 7.62 7.07
N THR A 424 -11.78 6.35 7.46
CA THR A 424 -10.44 5.88 7.81
C THR A 424 -9.49 5.96 6.60
N GLY A 425 -9.97 5.54 5.42
CA GLY A 425 -9.23 5.65 4.17
C GLY A 425 -8.91 7.11 3.79
N ALA A 426 -9.89 8.00 3.91
CA ALA A 426 -9.72 9.43 3.67
C ALA A 426 -8.73 10.07 4.66
N TYR A 427 -8.76 9.66 5.93
CA TYR A 427 -7.78 10.09 6.94
C TYR A 427 -6.35 9.65 6.55
N PHE A 428 -6.16 8.38 6.16
CA PHE A 428 -4.85 7.90 5.70
C PHE A 428 -4.41 8.59 4.41
N TYR A 429 -5.34 8.93 3.52
CA TYR A 429 -5.05 9.67 2.31
C TYR A 429 -4.60 11.10 2.60
N ARG A 430 -5.24 11.80 3.51
CA ARG A 430 -4.79 13.12 3.98
C ARG A 430 -3.39 13.06 4.59
N GLN A 431 -3.10 12.04 5.40
CA GLN A 431 -1.74 11.83 5.91
C GLN A 431 -0.72 11.56 4.79
N PHE A 432 -1.12 10.83 3.75
CA PHE A 432 -0.27 10.56 2.60
C PHE A 432 0.06 11.87 1.86
N LEU A 433 -0.94 12.70 1.56
CA LEU A 433 -0.75 13.98 0.89
C LEU A 433 0.16 14.93 1.67
N ASN A 434 -0.01 15.02 2.99
CA ASN A 434 0.83 15.86 3.84
C ASN A 434 2.30 15.39 3.84
N LYS A 435 2.55 14.07 3.75
CA LYS A 435 3.92 13.53 3.66
C LYS A 435 4.58 13.79 2.31
N ASP A 436 3.83 13.68 1.23
CA ASP A 436 4.37 13.87 -0.12
C ASP A 436 4.55 15.36 -0.45
N TYR A 437 3.68 16.23 0.05
CA TYR A 437 3.85 17.69 -0.06
C TYR A 437 5.16 18.15 0.62
N VAL A 438 5.47 17.60 1.79
CA VAL A 438 6.75 17.87 2.48
C VAL A 438 7.94 17.34 1.67
N ARG A 439 7.79 16.18 0.98
CA ARG A 439 8.84 15.63 0.11
C ARG A 439 9.05 16.43 -1.17
N GLU A 440 7.99 16.93 -1.79
CA GLU A 440 8.09 17.78 -2.99
C GLU A 440 8.76 19.13 -2.66
N THR A 441 8.44 19.71 -1.51
CA THR A 441 9.06 20.98 -1.05
C THR A 441 10.53 20.78 -0.65
N GLU A 442 10.91 19.61 -0.15
CA GLU A 442 12.30 19.24 0.14
C GLU A 442 13.11 18.89 -1.13
N ALA A 443 12.47 18.36 -2.18
CA ALA A 443 13.10 17.96 -3.44
C ALA A 443 13.21 19.11 -4.46
N SER A 444 12.32 20.08 -4.37
CA SER A 444 12.33 21.30 -5.20
C SER A 444 13.17 22.42 -4.57
N GLY A 445 14.26 22.09 -3.86
CA GLY A 445 15.19 23.03 -3.23
C GLY A 445 15.06 24.46 -3.76
N GLY A 446 14.29 25.30 -3.08
CA GLY A 446 14.34 26.76 -3.20
C GLY A 446 14.32 27.38 -4.60
N LYS A 447 13.52 26.91 -5.55
CA LYS A 447 13.18 27.72 -6.71
C LYS A 447 11.97 28.58 -6.39
N ASN A 448 12.27 29.85 -6.17
CA ASN A 448 11.32 30.92 -5.90
C ASN A 448 10.14 30.91 -6.86
N ILE A 449 8.93 30.93 -6.28
CA ILE A 449 7.71 31.39 -6.94
C ILE A 449 7.80 32.92 -7.02
N THR A 450 8.55 33.44 -8.02
CA THR A 450 8.54 34.86 -8.41
C THR A 450 8.73 35.06 -9.92
N ASP A 451 8.33 34.08 -10.75
CA ASP A 451 8.35 34.27 -12.21
C ASP A 451 7.04 33.87 -12.89
N VAL A 452 5.92 34.42 -12.42
CA VAL A 452 4.65 34.44 -13.18
C VAL A 452 4.01 35.82 -13.15
N THR A 453 4.79 36.89 -13.15
CA THR A 453 4.29 38.24 -13.48
C THR A 453 5.40 39.14 -14.00
N ALA A 454 6.03 38.81 -15.11
CA ALA A 454 6.78 39.77 -15.92
C ALA A 454 7.12 39.18 -17.31
N ALA A 455 6.11 38.99 -18.10
CA ALA A 455 6.27 38.86 -19.54
C ALA A 455 5.45 39.96 -20.21
N THR A 456 5.88 41.20 -20.02
CA THR A 456 5.62 42.33 -20.95
C THR A 456 6.57 43.49 -20.58
N HIS A 457 7.25 43.92 -21.62
CA HIS A 457 7.99 45.17 -21.84
C HIS A 457 9.53 45.17 -21.72
N ILE A 458 10.13 45.02 -22.90
CA ILE A 458 11.02 45.94 -23.64
C ILE A 458 12.44 46.16 -23.10
N SER A 459 13.38 45.64 -23.91
CA SER A 459 14.53 46.27 -24.58
C SER A 459 15.20 47.49 -23.94
N ALA A 460 16.46 47.37 -23.77
CA ALA A 460 17.54 48.24 -24.18
C ALA A 460 18.55 48.67 -23.09
N ALA A 461 19.78 48.46 -23.45
CA ALA A 461 20.96 49.32 -23.24
C ALA A 461 21.89 49.06 -22.07
N THR A 462 22.96 48.34 -22.42
CA THR A 462 24.40 48.76 -22.28
C THR A 462 25.01 49.04 -20.90
N ALA A 463 26.05 48.27 -20.69
CA ALA A 463 27.41 48.64 -20.26
C ALA A 463 27.72 48.82 -18.75
N GLY A 464 28.60 48.02 -18.29
CA GLY A 464 29.72 48.53 -17.51
C GLY A 464 29.91 47.94 -16.11
N ALA A 465 31.03 47.21 -15.98
CA ALA A 465 31.93 47.13 -14.84
C ALA A 465 31.64 46.16 -13.69
N ASP A 466 32.45 45.11 -13.74
CA ASP A 466 33.21 44.47 -12.65
C ASP A 466 32.77 44.70 -11.20
N SER A 467 32.38 43.61 -10.55
CA SER A 467 33.07 43.21 -9.30
C SER A 467 32.68 41.79 -8.91
N THR A 468 33.66 40.97 -8.85
CA THR A 468 33.81 39.63 -8.26
C THR A 468 32.95 39.40 -7.01
N GLY A 469 32.17 38.32 -7.05
CA GLY A 469 31.51 37.76 -5.89
C GLY A 469 30.96 36.38 -6.25
N SER A 470 31.82 35.37 -6.10
CA SER A 470 31.48 33.95 -6.31
C SER A 470 30.34 33.51 -5.38
N HIS A 471 29.19 33.25 -5.93
CA HIS A 471 28.21 32.36 -5.30
C HIS A 471 28.44 30.94 -5.84
N ASP A 472 29.34 30.25 -5.17
CA ASP A 472 29.57 28.84 -5.41
C ASP A 472 28.33 28.01 -5.06
N ASN A 473 27.92 27.26 -6.04
CA ASN A 473 27.03 26.09 -5.95
C ASN A 473 27.55 25.11 -4.89
N ILE A 474 26.86 24.98 -3.75
CA ILE A 474 27.11 23.95 -2.74
C ILE A 474 25.94 22.98 -2.73
N ASP A 475 25.72 22.26 -3.82
CA ASP A 475 24.80 21.14 -3.90
C ASP A 475 25.38 19.91 -4.61
N ASN A 476 26.70 19.76 -4.67
CA ASN A 476 27.32 18.53 -5.18
C ASN A 476 28.42 18.07 -4.23
N LEU A 477 28.06 17.37 -3.17
CA LEU A 477 28.92 16.49 -2.40
C LEU A 477 28.16 15.24 -1.97
N ASP A 478 27.61 14.52 -2.95
CA ASP A 478 27.36 13.08 -2.86
C ASP A 478 28.62 12.35 -3.30
N ASN A 479 29.65 12.33 -2.43
CA ASN A 479 30.83 11.48 -2.62
C ASN A 479 30.88 10.47 -1.46
N PRO A 480 30.63 9.17 -1.68
CA PRO A 480 30.63 8.16 -0.63
C PRO A 480 32.01 7.66 -0.19
N ASP A 481 33.09 8.21 -0.70
CA ASP A 481 34.48 7.75 -0.39
C ASP A 481 35.26 8.78 0.46
N ILE A 482 34.84 8.98 1.73
CA ILE A 482 35.71 9.58 2.73
C ILE A 482 36.30 8.44 3.54
N ALA A 483 37.48 7.96 3.14
CA ALA A 483 38.33 7.09 3.94
C ALA A 483 38.77 7.83 5.20
N LEU A 484 38.26 7.42 6.35
CA LEU A 484 38.55 7.95 7.68
C LEU A 484 40.00 7.57 8.06
N LYS A 485 40.88 8.58 8.19
CA LYS A 485 42.15 8.43 8.86
C LYS A 485 41.98 8.76 10.35
N PRO A 486 42.50 7.96 11.29
CA PRO A 486 42.41 8.24 12.71
C PRO A 486 43.25 9.49 13.07
N SER A 487 42.61 10.49 13.66
CA SER A 487 43.23 11.68 14.23
C SER A 487 42.94 11.78 15.73
N LYS A 488 43.84 12.42 16.47
CA LYS A 488 43.88 12.63 17.92
C LYS A 488 42.55 13.00 18.57
N PRO A 489 42.35 12.81 19.89
CA PRO A 489 41.12 13.13 20.60
C PRO A 489 40.75 14.60 20.35
N GLY A 490 39.72 14.82 19.57
CA GLY A 490 39.21 16.13 19.19
C GLY A 490 37.88 16.46 19.87
N VAL A 491 37.43 17.71 19.82
CA VAL A 491 36.19 18.17 20.43
C VAL A 491 34.97 17.63 19.64
N ILE A 492 34.04 16.96 20.32
CA ILE A 492 32.78 16.52 19.78
C ILE A 492 31.69 17.49 20.25
N ILE A 493 30.90 18.03 19.34
CA ILE A 493 29.82 18.97 19.63
C ILE A 493 28.49 18.33 19.32
N THR A 494 27.64 18.14 20.33
CA THR A 494 26.29 17.64 20.16
C THR A 494 25.30 18.79 20.30
N ILE A 495 24.33 18.89 19.36
CA ILE A 495 23.34 19.96 19.35
C ILE A 495 21.93 19.39 19.40
N ALA A 496 21.28 19.50 20.57
CA ALA A 496 19.84 19.34 20.71
C ALA A 496 19.15 20.68 20.41
N ARG A 497 17.93 20.68 19.92
CA ARG A 497 17.28 21.93 19.46
C ARG A 497 15.77 21.82 19.36
N GLU A 498 15.07 22.92 19.63
CA GLU A 498 13.66 23.11 19.37
C GLU A 498 13.37 23.25 17.87
N HIS A 499 12.12 22.96 17.45
CA HIS A 499 11.70 23.17 16.06
C HIS A 499 11.52 24.66 15.77
N GLY A 500 12.10 25.13 14.67
CA GLY A 500 12.09 26.55 14.32
C GLY A 500 13.21 27.40 14.94
N SER A 501 14.06 26.83 15.82
CA SER A 501 15.21 27.53 16.43
C SER A 501 16.46 27.63 15.52
N SER A 502 16.36 27.28 14.25
CA SER A 502 17.51 27.28 13.30
C SER A 502 18.71 26.41 13.67
N GLY A 503 18.58 25.50 14.64
CA GLY A 503 19.69 24.72 15.21
C GLY A 503 20.49 23.89 14.19
N LYS A 504 19.87 23.43 13.08
CA LYS A 504 20.58 22.77 11.98
C LYS A 504 21.55 23.73 11.26
N GLN A 505 21.08 24.94 10.96
CA GLN A 505 21.89 25.96 10.26
C GLN A 505 23.04 26.45 11.15
N ILE A 506 22.74 26.68 12.43
CA ILE A 506 23.74 27.07 13.44
C ILE A 506 24.80 25.98 13.55
N GLY A 507 24.43 24.69 13.68
CA GLY A 507 25.36 23.58 13.73
C GLY A 507 26.25 23.48 12.49
N LYS A 508 25.71 23.74 11.29
CA LYS A 508 26.51 23.79 10.05
C LYS A 508 27.49 24.96 10.05
N CYS A 509 27.07 26.15 10.52
CA CYS A 509 27.96 27.30 10.65
C CYS A 509 29.09 27.07 11.68
N VAL A 510 28.77 26.43 12.81
CA VAL A 510 29.76 26.04 13.82
C VAL A 510 30.78 25.06 13.24
N ALA A 511 30.33 24.03 12.55
CA ALA A 511 31.17 23.03 11.92
C ALA A 511 32.14 23.67 10.87
N ASN A 512 31.61 24.55 10.02
CA ASN A 512 32.40 25.28 9.03
C ASN A 512 33.43 26.20 9.67
N ALA A 513 33.05 26.92 10.73
CA ALA A 513 33.93 27.84 11.42
C ALA A 513 35.11 27.12 12.15
N LEU A 514 34.87 25.89 12.62
CA LEU A 514 35.85 25.06 13.28
C LEU A 514 36.61 24.12 12.32
N GLY A 515 36.18 24.03 11.04
CA GLY A 515 36.77 23.15 10.04
C GLY A 515 36.60 21.66 10.34
N ILE A 516 35.49 21.27 10.99
CA ILE A 516 35.22 19.90 11.42
C ILE A 516 33.94 19.34 10.73
N PRO A 517 33.84 18.01 10.56
CA PRO A 517 32.66 17.37 9.92
C PRO A 517 31.34 17.68 10.59
N PHE A 518 30.26 17.76 9.78
CA PHE A 518 28.90 18.01 10.22
C PHE A 518 28.00 16.83 9.92
N TYR A 519 27.32 16.27 10.93
CA TYR A 519 26.43 15.12 10.80
C TYR A 519 25.00 15.47 11.23
N TYR A 520 24.05 15.22 10.34
CA TYR A 520 22.60 15.41 10.59
C TYR A 520 21.76 14.30 9.98
N LYS A 521 21.54 14.32 8.64
CA LYS A 521 20.76 13.27 7.92
C LYS A 521 21.63 12.08 7.52
N GLU A 522 22.91 12.27 7.43
CA GLU A 522 23.91 11.29 7.04
C GLU A 522 23.90 10.08 7.98
N MET A 523 23.73 10.30 9.29
CA MET A 523 23.61 9.26 10.30
C MET A 523 22.46 8.28 10.03
N ILE A 524 21.33 8.77 9.47
CA ILE A 524 20.19 7.92 9.09
C ILE A 524 20.60 6.97 7.96
N THR A 525 21.38 7.46 7.00
CA THR A 525 21.84 6.69 5.85
C THR A 525 22.84 5.63 6.26
N LEU A 526 23.77 5.98 7.14
CA LEU A 526 24.76 5.05 7.70
C LEU A 526 24.08 3.97 8.54
N ALA A 527 23.19 4.37 9.47
CA ALA A 527 22.43 3.41 10.29
C ALA A 527 21.54 2.49 9.44
N ALA A 528 20.97 2.97 8.33
CA ALA A 528 20.20 2.16 7.40
C ALA A 528 21.08 1.15 6.66
N LYS A 529 22.28 1.54 6.24
CA LYS A 529 23.23 0.68 5.55
C LYS A 529 23.73 -0.45 6.47
N GLU A 530 24.04 -0.13 7.71
CA GLU A 530 24.57 -1.08 8.67
C GLU A 530 23.50 -2.04 9.22
N SER A 531 22.32 -1.54 9.54
CA SER A 531 21.23 -2.34 10.09
C SER A 531 20.42 -3.13 9.04
N GLY A 532 20.59 -2.85 7.74
CA GLY A 532 19.72 -3.39 6.68
C GLY A 532 18.28 -2.88 6.73
N LEU A 533 17.96 -1.94 7.61
CA LEU A 533 16.64 -1.34 7.75
C LEU A 533 16.44 -0.23 6.72
N ASN A 534 15.16 0.01 6.34
CA ASN A 534 14.82 1.08 5.43
C ASN A 534 15.16 2.46 6.05
N ARG A 535 15.89 3.31 5.31
CA ARG A 535 16.24 4.69 5.70
C ARG A 535 15.02 5.49 6.16
N GLU A 536 13.88 5.31 5.51
CA GLU A 536 12.61 5.97 5.88
C GLU A 536 12.12 5.54 7.25
N PHE A 537 12.20 4.24 7.57
CA PHE A 537 11.82 3.70 8.87
C PHE A 537 12.66 4.34 9.99
N ILE A 538 13.98 4.41 9.83
CA ILE A 538 14.89 5.04 10.80
C ILE A 538 14.63 6.56 10.93
N SER A 539 14.31 7.23 9.81
CA SER A 539 13.93 8.65 9.83
C SER A 539 12.62 8.90 10.59
N ASP A 540 11.65 8.01 10.45
CA ASP A 540 10.29 8.18 10.97
C ASP A 540 10.13 7.84 12.46
N ILE A 541 11.09 7.15 13.07
CA ILE A 541 11.10 6.86 14.51
C ILE A 541 10.91 8.14 15.35
N HIS A 542 11.43 9.27 14.88
CA HIS A 542 11.37 10.57 15.58
C HIS A 542 10.16 11.44 15.22
N LYS A 543 9.40 11.10 14.15
CA LYS A 543 8.44 12.03 13.56
C LYS A 543 6.96 11.66 13.76
N ASN A 544 6.62 10.39 13.93
CA ASN A 544 5.27 9.91 13.65
C ASN A 544 4.70 8.86 14.62
N SER A 545 4.82 9.03 15.93
CA SER A 545 4.08 8.18 16.87
C SER A 545 2.76 8.85 17.27
N PRO A 546 1.59 8.17 17.18
CA PRO A 546 0.35 8.63 17.80
C PRO A 546 0.52 8.70 19.31
N ASP A 547 0.00 9.74 19.96
CA ASP A 547 0.21 10.00 21.39
C ASP A 547 -0.18 8.83 22.32
N ILE A 548 -1.22 8.06 21.97
CA ILE A 548 -1.75 6.96 22.80
C ILE A 548 -0.93 5.65 22.66
N MET A 549 -0.15 5.48 21.61
CA MET A 549 0.61 4.25 21.34
C MET A 549 2.13 4.48 21.21
N ARG A 550 2.61 5.62 21.63
CA ARG A 550 4.02 6.03 21.46
C ARG A 550 4.99 5.13 22.21
N ASP A 551 4.71 4.82 23.46
CA ASP A 551 5.57 3.96 24.29
C ASP A 551 5.60 2.52 23.76
N LEU A 552 4.47 2.01 23.29
CA LEU A 552 4.38 0.69 22.66
C LEU A 552 5.14 0.65 21.32
N TYR A 553 5.08 1.74 20.56
CA TYR A 553 5.82 1.88 19.30
C TYR A 553 7.35 1.93 19.54
N LEU A 554 7.81 2.75 20.48
CA LEU A 554 9.21 2.88 20.82
C LEU A 554 9.77 1.59 21.45
N SER A 555 8.95 0.81 22.14
CA SER A 555 9.32 -0.48 22.72
C SER A 555 9.32 -1.65 21.75
N SER A 556 8.89 -1.46 20.49
CA SER A 556 8.86 -2.54 19.51
C SER A 556 10.27 -2.99 19.11
N ASN A 557 10.46 -4.31 18.90
CA ASN A 557 11.77 -4.90 18.57
C ASN A 557 12.46 -4.24 17.37
N ALA A 558 11.70 -3.87 16.33
CA ALA A 558 12.25 -3.23 15.15
C ALA A 558 12.75 -1.80 15.43
N VAL A 559 12.04 -1.05 16.27
CA VAL A 559 12.45 0.31 16.68
C VAL A 559 13.64 0.26 17.61
N GLN A 560 13.68 -0.67 18.56
CA GLN A 560 14.82 -0.89 19.45
C GLN A 560 16.09 -1.28 18.68
N TYR A 561 15.96 -2.12 17.65
CA TYR A 561 17.07 -2.46 16.77
C TYR A 561 17.60 -1.25 15.99
N ALA A 562 16.70 -0.41 15.47
CA ALA A 562 17.08 0.82 14.78
C ALA A 562 17.71 1.87 15.71
N ILE A 563 17.27 1.96 16.96
CA ILE A 563 17.89 2.82 17.99
C ILE A 563 19.31 2.35 18.29
N LYS A 564 19.53 1.04 18.47
CA LYS A 564 20.88 0.47 18.69
C LYS A 564 21.81 0.70 17.50
N ALA A 565 21.32 0.58 16.27
CA ALA A 565 22.11 0.87 15.09
C ALA A 565 22.51 2.36 15.01
N GLN A 566 21.62 3.29 15.39
CA GLN A 566 21.95 4.70 15.47
C GLN A 566 22.95 5.00 16.60
N ASP A 567 22.84 4.34 17.74
CA ASP A 567 23.79 4.46 18.85
C ASP A 567 25.21 4.05 18.41
N ALA A 568 25.33 2.88 17.76
CA ALA A 568 26.61 2.40 17.25
C ALA A 568 27.26 3.39 16.26
N ILE A 569 26.50 3.91 15.30
CA ILE A 569 27.00 4.89 14.32
C ILE A 569 27.42 6.21 14.99
N ILE A 570 26.64 6.68 15.98
CA ILE A 570 26.99 7.93 16.69
C ILE A 570 28.31 7.77 17.45
N ARG A 571 28.54 6.61 18.08
CA ARG A 571 29.81 6.29 18.76
C ARG A 571 30.95 6.15 17.77
N GLU A 572 30.76 5.44 16.65
CA GLU A 572 31.75 5.33 15.59
C GLU A 572 32.16 6.69 15.04
N ILE A 573 31.21 7.61 14.77
CA ILE A 573 31.49 8.98 14.34
C ILE A 573 32.30 9.73 15.39
N ALA A 574 31.99 9.58 16.67
CA ALA A 574 32.68 10.23 17.77
C ALA A 574 34.11 9.72 17.95
N GLU A 575 34.35 8.43 17.75
CA GLU A 575 35.67 7.80 17.82
C GLU A 575 36.59 8.20 16.64
N ASN A 576 36.03 8.61 15.51
CA ASN A 576 36.77 9.04 14.33
C ASN A 576 37.31 10.48 14.42
N GLY A 577 37.01 11.25 15.48
CA GLY A 577 37.60 12.56 15.74
C GLY A 577 36.60 13.69 15.96
N SER A 578 37.07 14.93 15.82
CA SER A 578 36.22 16.12 16.02
C SER A 578 35.06 16.17 15.04
N CYS A 579 33.85 16.45 15.57
CA CYS A 579 32.67 16.56 14.73
C CYS A 579 31.52 17.36 15.39
N VAL A 580 30.57 17.81 14.59
CA VAL A 580 29.29 18.38 15.05
C VAL A 580 28.16 17.41 14.71
N ILE A 581 27.43 16.97 15.71
CA ILE A 581 26.29 16.04 15.57
C ILE A 581 25.01 16.74 15.99
N VAL A 582 23.98 16.76 15.15
CA VAL A 582 22.72 17.45 15.43
C VAL A 582 21.57 16.48 15.66
N GLY A 583 21.09 16.38 16.92
CA GLY A 583 19.94 15.60 17.36
C GLY A 583 20.25 14.13 17.62
N ARG A 584 19.19 13.30 17.62
CA ARG A 584 19.26 11.85 17.81
C ARG A 584 19.66 11.40 19.22
N ALA A 585 19.45 12.27 20.21
CA ALA A 585 19.92 12.08 21.59
C ALA A 585 21.45 11.81 21.66
N ALA A 586 22.22 12.36 20.71
CA ALA A 586 23.67 12.18 20.67
C ALA A 586 24.36 12.70 21.94
N ASP A 587 23.81 13.74 22.55
CA ASP A 587 24.20 14.29 23.84
C ASP A 587 24.13 13.24 24.96
N TYR A 588 23.11 12.42 25.00
CA TYR A 588 22.95 11.33 25.97
C TYR A 588 23.78 10.10 25.59
N ILE A 589 23.81 9.71 24.30
CA ILE A 589 24.58 8.56 23.80
C ILE A 589 26.07 8.72 24.12
N LEU A 590 26.58 9.94 24.01
CA LEU A 590 27.99 10.28 24.22
C LEU A 590 28.27 10.89 25.61
N LYS A 591 27.37 10.73 26.58
CA LYS A 591 27.49 11.34 27.92
C LYS A 591 28.74 10.91 28.70
N ASP A 592 29.25 9.72 28.38
CA ASP A 592 30.43 9.15 29.06
C ASP A 592 31.75 9.51 28.38
N TYR A 593 31.74 10.39 27.36
CA TYR A 593 32.92 10.88 26.67
C TYR A 593 33.37 12.23 27.24
N ASP A 594 34.59 12.35 27.68
CA ASP A 594 35.13 13.56 28.34
C ASP A 594 35.29 14.76 27.39
N ASN A 595 35.37 14.52 26.07
CA ASN A 595 35.60 15.53 25.04
C ASN A 595 34.33 16.00 24.31
N VAL A 596 33.15 15.79 24.89
CA VAL A 596 31.85 16.17 24.32
C VAL A 596 31.34 17.48 24.90
N VAL A 597 31.00 18.43 24.07
CA VAL A 597 30.27 19.66 24.44
C VAL A 597 28.79 19.52 24.04
N ARG A 598 27.89 19.49 25.01
CA ARG A 598 26.44 19.29 24.82
C ARG A 598 25.74 20.64 24.81
N ILE A 599 25.11 20.97 23.69
CA ILE A 599 24.44 22.26 23.47
C ILE A 599 22.97 22.07 23.22
N PHE A 600 22.13 22.92 23.86
CA PHE A 600 20.72 23.02 23.55
C PHE A 600 20.39 24.39 22.95
N ILE A 601 19.76 24.39 21.77
CA ILE A 601 19.34 25.61 21.08
C ILE A 601 17.83 25.78 21.15
N HIS A 602 17.40 26.88 21.75
CA HIS A 602 15.98 27.26 21.86
C HIS A 602 15.73 28.64 21.24
N ALA A 603 14.46 29.03 21.12
CA ALA A 603 14.06 30.40 20.79
C ALA A 603 12.62 30.68 21.27
N PRO A 604 12.26 31.95 21.45
CA PRO A 604 10.88 32.35 21.75
C PRO A 604 9.88 31.83 20.72
N GLN A 605 8.67 31.48 21.20
CA GLN A 605 7.66 30.82 20.34
C GLN A 605 7.31 31.65 19.10
N ASP A 606 7.18 32.97 19.24
CA ASP A 606 6.84 33.85 18.14
C ASP A 606 7.94 33.87 17.06
N TYR A 607 9.21 33.89 17.46
CA TYR A 607 10.35 33.77 16.55
C TYR A 607 10.30 32.45 15.80
N ARG A 608 10.04 31.35 16.49
CA ARG A 608 9.97 30.01 15.90
C ARG A 608 8.80 29.88 14.91
N ILE A 609 7.63 30.46 15.25
CA ILE A 609 6.46 30.49 14.36
C ILE A 609 6.82 31.25 13.08
N GLN A 610 7.36 32.48 13.22
CA GLN A 610 7.76 33.27 12.05
C GLN A 610 8.77 32.52 11.19
N ARG A 611 9.77 31.91 11.80
CA ARG A 611 10.78 31.13 11.10
C ARG A 611 10.23 29.92 10.35
N VAL A 612 9.25 29.21 10.95
CA VAL A 612 8.57 28.08 10.31
C VAL A 612 7.73 28.55 9.14
N MET A 613 7.04 29.70 9.27
CA MET A 613 6.30 30.32 8.16
C MET A 613 7.23 30.69 7.01
N ASP A 614 8.38 31.35 7.31
CA ASP A 614 9.34 31.80 6.29
C ASP A 614 10.01 30.63 5.55
N VAL A 615 10.28 29.53 6.25
CA VAL A 615 11.02 28.39 5.68
C VAL A 615 10.10 27.36 5.03
N TYR A 616 8.89 27.15 5.57
CA TYR A 616 7.98 26.08 5.13
C TYR A 616 6.71 26.60 4.48
N GLY A 617 6.43 27.91 4.51
CA GLY A 617 5.22 28.50 3.94
C GLY A 617 3.94 28.21 4.73
N ASP A 618 4.07 27.75 5.97
CA ASP A 618 2.94 27.43 6.84
C ASP A 618 2.15 28.68 7.23
N THR A 619 0.84 28.56 7.46
CA THR A 619 0.08 29.59 8.15
C THR A 619 0.48 29.66 9.64
N PRO A 620 0.25 30.80 10.36
CA PRO A 620 0.61 30.90 11.77
C PRO A 620 0.03 29.78 12.65
N LYS A 621 -1.18 29.32 12.33
CA LYS A 621 -1.87 28.24 13.03
C LYS A 621 -1.21 26.88 12.76
N GLU A 622 -0.84 26.61 11.53
CA GLU A 622 -0.16 25.38 11.12
C GLU A 622 1.26 25.34 11.68
N ALA A 623 1.99 26.46 11.62
CA ALA A 623 3.33 26.58 12.20
C ALA A 623 3.34 26.27 13.70
N ARG A 624 2.36 26.78 14.47
CA ARG A 624 2.22 26.46 15.89
C ARG A 624 2.00 24.97 16.14
N VAL A 625 1.08 24.34 15.40
CA VAL A 625 0.79 22.91 15.51
C VAL A 625 2.00 22.06 15.11
N ASN A 626 2.74 22.45 14.07
CA ASN A 626 3.93 21.75 13.63
C ASN A 626 5.09 21.85 14.64
N ILE A 627 5.27 23.00 15.29
CA ILE A 627 6.25 23.20 16.34
C ILE A 627 5.93 22.30 17.53
N GLU A 628 4.72 22.38 18.09
CA GLU A 628 4.29 21.58 19.25
C GLU A 628 4.43 20.08 18.98
N ARG A 629 3.99 19.62 17.81
CA ARG A 629 4.06 18.21 17.42
C ARG A 629 5.51 17.73 17.26
N SER A 630 6.37 18.55 16.65
CA SER A 630 7.78 18.20 16.41
C SER A 630 8.56 18.15 17.71
N ASP A 631 8.36 19.11 18.62
CA ASP A 631 9.05 19.19 19.91
C ASP A 631 8.57 18.07 20.84
N LYS A 632 7.26 17.78 20.87
CA LYS A 632 6.70 16.64 21.61
C LYS A 632 7.26 15.30 21.13
N ALA A 633 7.46 15.12 19.81
CA ALA A 633 8.06 13.91 19.27
C ALA A 633 9.54 13.76 19.66
N ARG A 634 10.30 14.86 19.70
CA ARG A 634 11.70 14.86 20.16
C ARG A 634 11.80 14.59 21.64
N ALA A 635 10.97 15.24 22.46
CA ALA A 635 10.92 15.04 23.90
C ALA A 635 10.65 13.58 24.23
N SER A 636 9.58 12.97 23.66
CA SER A 636 9.27 11.56 23.93
C SER A 636 10.36 10.59 23.51
N TYR A 637 11.01 10.83 22.37
CA TYR A 637 12.14 10.00 21.94
C TYR A 637 13.33 10.13 22.90
N TYR A 638 13.67 11.35 23.30
CA TYR A 638 14.76 11.64 24.22
C TYR A 638 14.51 11.01 25.58
N GLU A 639 13.32 11.21 26.13
CA GLU A 639 12.91 10.65 27.42
C GLU A 639 12.93 9.11 27.41
N HIS A 640 12.50 8.49 26.30
CA HIS A 640 12.54 7.03 26.15
C HIS A 640 13.97 6.46 26.21
N ILE A 641 14.95 7.18 25.63
CA ILE A 641 16.35 6.74 25.59
C ILE A 641 17.10 7.13 26.87
N SER A 642 16.91 8.35 27.38
CA SER A 642 17.69 8.92 28.45
C SER A 642 17.10 8.73 29.85
N GLY A 643 15.77 8.55 29.93
CA GLY A 643 15.02 8.60 31.20
C GLY A 643 14.94 9.99 31.83
N THR A 644 15.41 11.05 31.12
CA THR A 644 15.43 12.45 31.61
C THR A 644 14.63 13.36 30.68
N HIS A 645 14.23 14.55 31.19
CA HIS A 645 13.46 15.50 30.39
C HIS A 645 14.30 16.18 29.31
N TRP A 646 13.80 16.20 28.07
CA TRP A 646 14.41 16.91 26.96
C TRP A 646 14.35 18.41 27.18
N GLY A 647 15.49 19.12 26.94
CA GLY A 647 15.61 20.55 27.15
C GLY A 647 15.87 20.98 28.60
N ASP A 648 16.02 20.01 29.54
CA ASP A 648 16.45 20.34 30.89
C ASP A 648 17.90 20.84 30.86
N ALA A 649 18.12 22.07 31.32
CA ALA A 649 19.42 22.75 31.29
C ALA A 649 20.54 21.94 31.96
N ARG A 650 20.22 21.05 32.90
CA ARG A 650 21.18 20.17 33.57
C ARG A 650 21.81 19.09 32.68
N ASN A 651 21.20 18.84 31.55
CA ASN A 651 21.70 17.85 30.58
C ASN A 651 22.70 18.45 29.58
N TYR A 652 22.92 19.78 29.60
CA TYR A 652 23.71 20.50 28.61
C TYR A 652 24.72 21.42 29.29
N GLU A 653 25.93 21.55 28.72
CA GLU A 653 26.95 22.53 29.15
C GLU A 653 26.57 23.94 28.74
N LEU A 654 25.81 24.07 27.61
CA LEU A 654 25.43 25.36 27.08
C LEU A 654 23.97 25.32 26.56
N THR A 655 23.17 26.25 27.03
CA THR A 655 21.83 26.52 26.45
C THR A 655 21.81 27.91 25.83
N VAL A 656 21.37 28.01 24.56
CA VAL A 656 21.51 29.27 23.79
C VAL A 656 20.17 29.64 23.16
N ASP A 657 19.78 30.89 23.33
CA ASP A 657 18.69 31.53 22.57
C ASP A 657 19.20 31.92 21.18
N SER A 658 18.53 31.47 20.13
CA SER A 658 18.91 31.74 18.75
C SER A 658 18.15 32.90 18.10
N SER A 659 17.38 33.66 18.86
CA SER A 659 16.58 34.80 18.35
C SER A 659 17.44 35.94 17.79
N ASP A 660 18.67 36.05 18.20
CA ASP A 660 19.65 37.02 17.66
C ASP A 660 20.17 36.67 16.25
N GLY A 661 19.75 35.54 15.70
CA GLY A 661 20.08 35.08 14.36
C GLY A 661 21.20 34.02 14.31
N VAL A 662 21.24 33.32 13.18
CA VAL A 662 22.10 32.12 12.98
C VAL A 662 23.56 32.39 13.16
N GLU A 663 24.09 33.49 12.54
CA GLU A 663 25.51 33.81 12.51
C GLU A 663 26.04 34.23 13.88
N LYS A 664 25.31 35.09 14.60
CA LYS A 664 25.70 35.55 15.94
C LYS A 664 25.68 34.39 16.93
N THR A 665 24.67 33.55 16.87
CA THR A 665 24.57 32.36 17.73
C THR A 665 25.71 31.37 17.45
N ALA A 666 26.01 31.13 16.17
CA ALA A 666 27.13 30.27 15.80
C ALA A 666 28.48 30.82 16.28
N GLN A 667 28.75 32.13 16.12
CA GLN A 667 29.95 32.78 16.62
C GLN A 667 30.07 32.71 18.14
N PHE A 668 28.97 32.88 18.87
CA PHE A 668 28.93 32.70 20.33
C PHE A 668 29.33 31.29 20.75
N ILE A 669 28.75 30.28 20.10
CA ILE A 669 29.09 28.87 20.35
C ILE A 669 30.56 28.59 20.05
N VAL A 670 31.10 29.07 18.93
CA VAL A 670 32.53 28.91 18.57
C VAL A 670 33.42 29.53 19.62
N ARG A 671 33.13 30.76 20.10
CA ARG A 671 33.91 31.42 21.16
C ARG A 671 33.88 30.63 22.47
N TYR A 672 32.73 30.09 22.85
CA TYR A 672 32.59 29.25 24.05
C TYR A 672 33.48 28.00 23.95
N ILE A 673 33.46 27.31 22.83
CA ILE A 673 34.24 26.09 22.60
C ILE A 673 35.76 26.41 22.59
N THR A 674 36.19 27.44 21.85
CA THR A 674 37.59 27.81 21.74
C THR A 674 38.17 28.37 23.04
N GLY A 675 37.35 29.02 23.87
CA GLY A 675 37.70 29.47 25.22
C GLY A 675 37.90 28.33 26.22
N HIS A 676 37.09 27.29 26.15
CA HIS A 676 37.20 26.10 27.01
C HIS A 676 38.40 25.22 26.66
N THR A 677 38.73 25.08 25.38
CA THR A 677 39.92 24.30 24.94
C THR A 677 41.26 24.95 25.31
N GLN A 678 41.31 26.26 25.65
CA GLN A 678 42.52 26.92 26.09
C GLN A 678 42.76 26.79 27.62
N THR A 679 41.71 26.55 28.41
CA THR A 679 41.87 26.38 29.88
C THR A 679 42.35 24.97 30.25
N ASP A 680 42.07 23.93 29.47
CA ASP A 680 42.54 22.56 29.75
C ASP A 680 44.00 22.30 29.27
N SER A 681 44.60 23.21 28.50
CA SER A 681 45.99 23.12 28.08
C SER A 681 46.98 23.87 29.02
N ALA A 682 46.45 24.46 30.10
CA ALA A 682 47.23 25.28 31.04
C ALA A 682 47.24 24.74 32.50
N VAL A 683 46.83 23.45 32.72
CA VAL A 683 46.96 22.76 34.01
C VAL A 683 47.93 21.58 33.89
#